data_e67af7dcc71a1f8652583098689400a3
#
_entry.id   e67af7dcc71a1f8652583098689400a3
#
_cell.length_a   1.000
_cell.length_b   1.000
_cell.length_c   1.000
_cell.angle_alpha   90.00
_cell.angle_beta   90.00
_cell.angle_gamma   90.00
#
_symmetry.space_group_name_H-M   'P 1'
#
loop_
_entity.id
_entity.type
_entity.pdbx_description
1 polymer ?
#
loop_
_entity_poly.entity_id
_entity_poly.type
_entity_poly.pdbx_seq_one_letter_code
_entity_poly.pdbx_strand_id
1 'polypeptide(L)'
;MLHCQHEIPLHIVYDEEAYVAKITWIKKRDGRVETYRAEKIAAAVRGAFGDAGEVPQEGTLEQVVELVEAALAEAAPASAPAESRAVSVEDIQDEVERALMRLGSFETAKRYILYRHRRTELREVRSELAGAVAEDPQGAAALEAELLRVERDFPEPVYAVSHLATRYHALTAPGQTADARMSALIRAAVELTSQEAPRWEMIAGRLLSLRFHRALAARRASLGVESFSRLVAYLTNEGLYGSYILDAYTPEELEKAAACIDPARNDLFTYAGLDLLLQRYVIRSHAGEPLESPQEMFLGIALHLAMNEGRSERLAWVERFYDMLSRLEVTMATPTMSNARKPDHQLSSCFIDTVPDSLIGIYRSIDNFAQVSKYGGGMGMYLGKVRATGGSIRGFEGVAGGVIRWIRVINDTAVAVDQLGMRQGAVAVYLDAWHRDLPEFLQLRTNNGDDRMKAHDVFPAVCYPDLFWRMAEESLDQDWYLMCPHDILAIKGYALEDSYGEEWERRYLDCVADPRIPKRAVLLKDLVRLILKSAAETGTPFAFMRDTVNRVNPNPRAGVIYCSNLCTEIAQNTSAIEEVSQEVVTSEGDTVVVTTTRPGDFVVCNLASLSLGRLAVEDDTEMGRVIETAVRALDNVIDLNFYALPYAKLTNHRYRSIGLGVSGYHHMLAWRGIAWESEEHLSFANEVFERIAFHAIAASERLAEERGAYELFEGSDWQTGAYFAKRGYVDGADAGAGVAPAAG
;
A
#
# COMPACT_ATOMS: atom_id res chain seq x y z
N MET A 1 87.10 -3.02 -40.65
CA MET A 1 87.89 -1.91 -41.26
C MET A 1 86.94 -0.85 -41.68
N LEU A 2 87.17 0.39 -41.12
CA LEU A 2 86.82 1.72 -41.61
C LEU A 2 85.33 2.01 -41.70
N HIS A 3 84.74 2.76 -40.70
CA HIS A 3 84.73 4.24 -40.53
C HIS A 3 84.15 4.96 -41.72
N CYS A 4 82.98 5.61 -41.48
CA CYS A 4 82.82 7.06 -41.56
C CYS A 4 81.44 7.47 -40.95
N GLN A 5 81.57 8.31 -39.92
CA GLN A 5 80.51 9.14 -39.33
C GLN A 5 80.18 10.23 -40.35
N HIS A 6 78.89 10.62 -40.40
CA HIS A 6 78.48 11.98 -40.62
C HIS A 6 77.18 12.23 -39.83
N GLU A 7 77.31 12.89 -38.69
CA GLU A 7 76.24 13.59 -37.99
C GLU A 7 75.86 14.83 -38.78
N ILE A 8 74.58 14.98 -39.04
CA ILE A 8 73.99 16.25 -39.41
C ILE A 8 73.06 16.61 -38.27
N PRO A 9 73.28 17.73 -37.49
CA PRO A 9 72.40 18.19 -36.52
C PRO A 9 71.27 18.98 -37.19
N LEU A 10 70.05 18.44 -37.21
CA LEU A 10 68.84 19.24 -37.46
C LEU A 10 68.44 19.92 -36.19
N HIS A 11 68.88 21.17 -36.02
CA HIS A 11 68.27 22.14 -35.12
C HIS A 11 66.87 22.44 -35.70
N ILE A 12 65.83 21.82 -35.17
CA ILE A 12 64.48 22.35 -35.32
C ILE A 12 64.33 23.41 -34.27
N VAL A 13 64.36 24.66 -34.69
CA VAL A 13 63.92 25.82 -33.92
C VAL A 13 62.42 25.69 -33.77
N TYR A 14 61.96 25.38 -32.56
CA TYR A 14 60.54 25.55 -32.21
C TYR A 14 60.21 27.02 -32.17
N ASP A 15 59.48 27.48 -33.14
CA ASP A 15 58.86 28.81 -33.15
C ASP A 15 57.73 28.82 -32.10
N GLU A 16 57.96 29.37 -30.95
CA GLU A 16 56.97 29.59 -29.89
C GLU A 16 56.00 30.70 -30.30
N GLU A 17 55.06 30.40 -31.15
CA GLU A 17 53.76 31.11 -31.29
C GLU A 17 52.88 30.54 -32.39
N ALA A 18 52.67 29.22 -32.38
CA ALA A 18 51.57 28.64 -33.11
C ALA A 18 50.32 28.72 -32.21
N TYR A 19 49.50 29.72 -32.41
CA TYR A 19 48.16 29.86 -31.80
C TYR A 19 47.29 28.67 -32.27
N VAL A 20 47.30 27.58 -31.51
CA VAL A 20 46.44 26.44 -31.77
C VAL A 20 44.99 26.91 -31.49
N ALA A 21 44.17 27.02 -32.51
CA ALA A 21 42.79 27.47 -32.43
C ALA A 21 42.03 26.48 -31.50
N LYS A 22 41.81 26.87 -30.27
CA LYS A 22 41.13 26.06 -29.25
C LYS A 22 39.70 25.79 -29.70
N ILE A 23 39.30 24.49 -29.78
CA ILE A 23 37.91 24.11 -30.05
C ILE A 23 37.04 24.61 -28.92
N THR A 24 36.07 25.43 -29.23
CA THR A 24 35.21 26.08 -28.24
C THR A 24 33.82 25.47 -28.23
N TRP A 25 33.35 24.98 -29.38
CA TRP A 25 31.99 24.51 -29.58
C TRP A 25 31.93 23.18 -30.27
N ILE A 26 30.96 22.34 -29.86
CA ILE A 26 30.63 21.10 -30.54
C ILE A 26 29.18 21.14 -31.05
N LYS A 27 28.97 20.67 -32.26
CA LYS A 27 27.65 20.48 -32.85
C LYS A 27 27.20 19.05 -32.56
N LYS A 28 26.15 18.93 -31.77
CA LYS A 28 25.49 17.68 -31.50
C LYS A 28 24.76 17.18 -32.73
N ARG A 29 24.43 15.90 -32.77
CA ARG A 29 23.71 15.22 -33.88
C ARG A 29 22.31 15.81 -34.11
N ASP A 30 21.67 16.35 -33.07
CA ASP A 30 20.38 17.05 -33.12
C ASP A 30 20.48 18.52 -33.55
N GLY A 31 21.68 18.96 -33.95
CA GLY A 31 21.96 20.31 -34.41
C GLY A 31 22.27 21.33 -33.30
N ARG A 32 22.09 21.00 -32.03
CA ARG A 32 22.45 21.88 -30.90
C ARG A 32 23.94 22.12 -30.83
N VAL A 33 24.31 23.29 -30.42
CA VAL A 33 25.72 23.66 -30.21
C VAL A 33 25.96 23.78 -28.70
N GLU A 34 26.95 23.05 -28.19
CA GLU A 34 27.36 23.03 -26.78
C GLU A 34 28.85 23.36 -26.65
N THR A 35 29.24 23.77 -25.45
CA THR A 35 30.66 23.99 -25.14
C THR A 35 31.45 22.68 -25.20
N TYR A 36 32.61 22.71 -25.85
CA TYR A 36 33.54 21.58 -25.89
C TYR A 36 34.08 21.27 -24.49
N ARG A 37 34.21 19.98 -24.18
CA ARG A 37 34.78 19.49 -22.92
C ARG A 37 35.70 18.29 -23.20
N ALA A 38 36.99 18.48 -23.03
CA ALA A 38 37.98 17.46 -23.21
C ALA A 38 37.84 16.25 -22.29
N GLU A 39 37.31 16.46 -21.07
CA GLU A 39 37.09 15.41 -20.07
C GLU A 39 36.09 14.33 -20.55
N LYS A 40 35.17 14.69 -21.44
CA LYS A 40 34.25 13.72 -22.04
C LYS A 40 34.92 12.74 -22.98
N ILE A 41 35.95 13.19 -23.72
CA ILE A 41 36.78 12.34 -24.59
C ILE A 41 37.62 11.41 -23.70
N ALA A 42 38.32 11.97 -22.72
CA ALA A 42 39.13 11.19 -21.78
C ALA A 42 38.30 10.11 -21.05
N ALA A 43 37.12 10.43 -20.63
CA ALA A 43 36.19 9.49 -19.99
C ALA A 43 35.77 8.33 -20.93
N ALA A 44 35.42 8.65 -22.19
CA ALA A 44 35.03 7.66 -23.20
C ALA A 44 36.20 6.71 -23.55
N VAL A 45 37.39 7.26 -23.68
CA VAL A 45 38.61 6.48 -23.96
C VAL A 45 38.97 5.60 -22.76
N ARG A 46 38.87 6.11 -21.53
CA ARG A 46 39.11 5.32 -20.31
C ARG A 46 38.14 4.14 -20.22
N GLY A 47 36.88 4.32 -20.57
CA GLY A 47 35.89 3.24 -20.67
C GLY A 47 36.32 2.17 -21.64
N ALA A 48 36.82 2.55 -22.85
CA ALA A 48 37.28 1.62 -23.86
C ALA A 48 38.54 0.82 -23.42
N PHE A 49 39.43 1.42 -22.65
CA PHE A 49 40.57 0.71 -22.02
C PHE A 49 40.08 -0.33 -21.02
N GLY A 50 39.09 0.03 -20.16
CA GLY A 50 38.47 -0.91 -19.22
C GLY A 50 37.81 -2.09 -19.92
N ASP A 51 37.07 -1.85 -21.00
CA ASP A 51 36.42 -2.89 -21.83
C ASP A 51 37.42 -3.77 -22.58
N ALA A 52 38.62 -3.26 -22.88
CA ALA A 52 39.72 -4.02 -23.47
C ALA A 52 40.48 -4.86 -22.41
N GLY A 53 40.24 -4.66 -21.13
CA GLY A 53 41.04 -5.26 -20.06
C GLY A 53 42.45 -4.66 -19.96
N GLU A 54 42.66 -3.47 -20.53
CA GLU A 54 43.94 -2.76 -20.57
C GLU A 54 43.90 -1.59 -19.57
N VAL A 55 45.05 -1.29 -18.97
CA VAL A 55 45.23 -0.10 -18.12
C VAL A 55 46.02 0.93 -18.94
N PRO A 56 45.47 2.14 -19.16
CA PRO A 56 46.20 3.17 -19.89
C PRO A 56 47.50 3.53 -19.13
N GLN A 57 48.59 3.67 -19.85
CA GLN A 57 49.83 4.19 -19.28
C GLN A 57 49.61 5.65 -18.83
N GLU A 58 50.44 6.10 -17.89
CA GLU A 58 50.40 7.49 -17.39
C GLU A 58 50.59 8.47 -18.57
N GLY A 59 49.64 9.42 -18.72
CA GLY A 59 49.65 10.39 -19.81
C GLY A 59 48.97 9.94 -21.11
N THR A 60 48.56 8.66 -21.26
CA THR A 60 47.93 8.19 -22.52
C THR A 60 46.60 8.86 -22.84
N LEU A 61 45.79 9.11 -21.83
CA LEU A 61 44.48 9.77 -22.02
C LEU A 61 44.64 11.22 -22.46
N GLU A 62 45.58 11.91 -21.89
CA GLU A 62 45.97 13.28 -22.23
C GLU A 62 46.52 13.34 -23.67
N GLN A 63 47.40 12.40 -24.06
CA GLN A 63 47.92 12.30 -25.42
C GLN A 63 46.82 12.03 -26.46
N VAL A 64 45.82 11.21 -26.15
CA VAL A 64 44.70 10.99 -27.07
C VAL A 64 43.90 12.30 -27.23
N VAL A 65 43.64 13.02 -26.16
CA VAL A 65 42.90 14.30 -26.20
C VAL A 65 43.70 15.32 -27.03
N GLU A 66 45.02 15.47 -26.80
CA GLU A 66 45.88 16.40 -27.52
C GLU A 66 45.91 16.06 -29.03
N LEU A 67 46.03 14.80 -29.40
CA LEU A 67 46.04 14.37 -30.80
C LEU A 67 44.70 14.67 -31.49
N VAL A 68 43.57 14.48 -30.78
CA VAL A 68 42.25 14.78 -31.29
C VAL A 68 42.05 16.30 -31.45
N GLU A 69 42.45 17.08 -30.44
CA GLU A 69 42.39 18.55 -30.52
C GLU A 69 43.25 19.13 -31.65
N ALA A 70 44.44 18.63 -31.82
CA ALA A 70 45.36 19.04 -32.91
C ALA A 70 44.78 18.72 -34.29
N ALA A 71 44.28 17.50 -34.49
CA ALA A 71 43.69 17.11 -35.78
C ALA A 71 42.45 17.90 -36.15
N LEU A 72 41.59 18.16 -35.17
CA LEU A 72 40.35 18.96 -35.35
C LEU A 72 40.66 20.47 -35.56
N ALA A 73 41.74 20.98 -34.97
CA ALA A 73 42.20 22.35 -35.20
C ALA A 73 42.75 22.55 -36.61
N GLU A 74 43.47 21.57 -37.15
CA GLU A 74 43.95 21.60 -38.54
C GLU A 74 42.80 21.56 -39.58
N ALA A 75 41.73 20.83 -39.27
CA ALA A 75 40.58 20.71 -40.17
C ALA A 75 39.66 21.97 -40.18
N ALA A 76 39.77 22.88 -39.21
CA ALA A 76 38.93 24.07 -39.14
C ALA A 76 39.61 25.30 -39.72
N PRO A 77 39.11 25.88 -40.84
CA PRO A 77 39.75 27.07 -41.44
C PRO A 77 39.70 28.26 -40.50
N ALA A 78 40.85 28.90 -40.22
CA ALA A 78 41.03 30.03 -39.28
C ALA A 78 40.18 31.27 -39.60
N SER A 79 39.58 31.37 -40.80
CA SER A 79 38.81 32.51 -41.30
C SER A 79 37.27 32.41 -41.07
N ALA A 80 36.74 31.34 -40.50
CA ALA A 80 35.29 31.16 -40.31
C ALA A 80 34.76 31.84 -39.03
N PRO A 81 33.51 32.38 -39.04
CA PRO A 81 32.87 32.92 -37.83
C PRO A 81 32.78 31.88 -36.69
N ALA A 82 32.81 32.32 -35.44
CA ALA A 82 32.87 31.42 -34.26
C ALA A 82 31.76 30.35 -34.25
N GLU A 83 30.55 30.65 -34.71
CA GLU A 83 29.42 29.74 -34.79
C GLU A 83 29.56 28.65 -35.85
N SER A 84 30.34 28.94 -36.92
CA SER A 84 30.64 27.97 -38.01
C SER A 84 31.87 27.08 -37.71
N ARG A 85 32.53 27.26 -36.57
CA ARG A 85 33.64 26.45 -36.05
C ARG A 85 33.23 25.31 -35.12
N ALA A 86 31.94 25.04 -34.98
CA ALA A 86 31.47 23.95 -34.18
C ALA A 86 31.82 22.60 -34.87
N VAL A 87 32.70 21.83 -34.23
CA VAL A 87 33.12 20.49 -34.69
C VAL A 87 31.99 19.49 -34.40
N SER A 88 31.71 18.59 -35.35
CA SER A 88 30.69 17.56 -35.11
C SER A 88 31.17 16.48 -34.12
N VAL A 89 30.21 15.88 -33.41
CA VAL A 89 30.53 14.75 -32.52
C VAL A 89 31.13 13.59 -33.29
N GLU A 90 30.73 13.39 -34.57
CA GLU A 90 31.26 12.36 -35.45
C GLU A 90 32.75 12.60 -35.77
N ASP A 91 33.10 13.82 -36.15
CA ASP A 91 34.54 14.15 -36.43
C ASP A 91 35.40 13.92 -35.19
N ILE A 92 34.92 14.28 -34.00
CA ILE A 92 35.63 14.01 -32.75
C ILE A 92 35.84 12.50 -32.55
N GLN A 93 34.79 11.69 -32.78
CA GLN A 93 34.86 10.25 -32.59
C GLN A 93 35.82 9.59 -33.60
N ASP A 94 35.78 10.03 -34.83
CA ASP A 94 36.70 9.55 -35.87
C ASP A 94 38.17 9.87 -35.55
N GLU A 95 38.42 11.08 -34.99
CA GLU A 95 39.78 11.44 -34.56
C GLU A 95 40.23 10.69 -33.31
N VAL A 96 39.31 10.35 -32.38
CA VAL A 96 39.63 9.45 -31.24
C VAL A 96 40.09 8.06 -31.73
N GLU A 97 39.37 7.49 -32.72
CA GLU A 97 39.75 6.20 -33.31
C GLU A 97 41.11 6.26 -33.92
N ARG A 98 41.42 7.31 -34.70
CA ARG A 98 42.71 7.54 -35.32
C ARG A 98 43.84 7.75 -34.32
N ALA A 99 43.56 8.52 -33.25
CA ALA A 99 44.51 8.77 -32.17
C ALA A 99 44.91 7.47 -31.45
N LEU A 100 43.92 6.63 -31.07
CA LEU A 100 44.15 5.33 -30.46
C LEU A 100 44.97 4.39 -31.36
N MET A 101 44.71 4.38 -32.68
CA MET A 101 45.47 3.60 -33.62
C MET A 101 46.91 4.12 -33.75
N ARG A 102 47.12 5.46 -33.79
CA ARG A 102 48.46 6.08 -33.84
C ARG A 102 49.31 5.76 -32.63
N LEU A 103 48.67 5.69 -31.46
CA LEU A 103 49.36 5.32 -30.21
C LEU A 103 49.58 3.80 -30.05
N GLY A 104 49.18 2.98 -31.03
CA GLY A 104 49.38 1.53 -31.00
C GLY A 104 48.41 0.78 -30.09
N SER A 105 47.41 1.45 -29.54
CA SER A 105 46.38 0.86 -28.69
C SER A 105 45.27 0.19 -29.54
N PHE A 106 45.64 -0.80 -30.33
CA PHE A 106 44.74 -1.39 -31.34
C PHE A 106 43.54 -2.13 -30.75
N GLU A 107 43.71 -2.85 -29.64
CA GLU A 107 42.58 -3.55 -29.01
C GLU A 107 41.62 -2.55 -28.39
N THR A 108 42.12 -1.51 -27.72
CA THR A 108 41.28 -0.40 -27.20
C THR A 108 40.58 0.32 -28.36
N ALA A 109 41.23 0.63 -29.47
CA ALA A 109 40.61 1.22 -30.64
C ALA A 109 39.45 0.36 -31.20
N LYS A 110 39.71 -0.97 -31.32
CA LYS A 110 38.70 -1.93 -31.74
C LYS A 110 37.48 -1.92 -30.79
N ARG A 111 37.70 -1.91 -29.45
CA ARG A 111 36.63 -1.83 -28.45
C ARG A 111 35.85 -0.50 -28.56
N TYR A 112 36.56 0.60 -28.78
CA TYR A 112 35.92 1.92 -28.96
C TYR A 112 35.04 1.94 -30.22
N ILE A 113 35.47 1.42 -31.35
CA ILE A 113 34.72 1.31 -32.60
C ILE A 113 33.49 0.43 -32.40
N LEU A 114 33.65 -0.75 -31.78
CA LEU A 114 32.52 -1.66 -31.49
C LEU A 114 31.49 -1.02 -30.53
N TYR A 115 31.98 -0.33 -29.50
CA TYR A 115 31.12 0.41 -28.58
C TYR A 115 30.34 1.51 -29.29
N ARG A 116 31.01 2.31 -30.15
CA ARG A 116 30.38 3.35 -30.98
C ARG A 116 29.31 2.77 -31.91
N HIS A 117 29.63 1.69 -32.58
CA HIS A 117 28.70 1.01 -33.50
C HIS A 117 27.46 0.50 -32.74
N ARG A 118 27.67 -0.20 -31.64
CA ARG A 118 26.58 -0.68 -30.79
C ARG A 118 25.68 0.46 -30.27
N ARG A 119 26.27 1.57 -29.87
CA ARG A 119 25.50 2.76 -29.44
C ARG A 119 24.69 3.39 -30.61
N THR A 120 25.21 3.34 -31.80
CA THR A 120 24.49 3.84 -32.99
C THR A 120 23.31 2.93 -33.30
N GLU A 121 23.49 1.62 -33.32
CA GLU A 121 22.41 0.65 -33.51
C GLU A 121 21.32 0.79 -32.45
N LEU A 122 21.68 0.89 -31.17
CA LEU A 122 20.71 1.08 -30.09
C LEU A 122 19.89 2.38 -30.26
N ARG A 123 20.52 3.46 -30.71
CA ARG A 123 19.83 4.71 -30.98
C ARG A 123 18.88 4.60 -32.17
N GLU A 124 19.30 3.92 -33.25
CA GLU A 124 18.45 3.70 -34.41
C GLU A 124 17.22 2.88 -34.05
N VAL A 125 17.39 1.79 -33.29
CA VAL A 125 16.28 0.98 -32.80
C VAL A 125 15.32 1.81 -31.92
N ARG A 126 15.84 2.66 -31.03
CA ARG A 126 14.99 3.53 -30.20
C ARG A 126 14.20 4.53 -31.03
N SER A 127 14.89 5.22 -31.96
CA SER A 127 14.27 6.26 -32.79
C SER A 127 13.23 5.66 -33.74
N GLU A 128 13.52 4.50 -34.33
CA GLU A 128 12.57 3.75 -35.16
C GLU A 128 11.35 3.32 -34.38
N LEU A 129 11.56 2.70 -33.18
CA LEU A 129 10.47 2.27 -32.30
C LEU A 129 9.61 3.46 -31.87
N ALA A 130 10.22 4.56 -31.45
CA ALA A 130 9.50 5.77 -31.03
C ALA A 130 8.70 6.37 -32.18
N GLY A 131 9.26 6.44 -33.40
CA GLY A 131 8.55 6.89 -34.59
C GLY A 131 7.44 5.94 -35.04
N ALA A 132 7.61 4.62 -34.85
CA ALA A 132 6.57 3.65 -35.18
C ALA A 132 5.36 3.74 -34.23
N VAL A 133 5.57 4.11 -32.96
CA VAL A 133 4.52 4.18 -31.92
C VAL A 133 3.79 5.52 -31.95
N ALA A 134 4.50 6.64 -31.99
CA ALA A 134 3.92 7.98 -31.89
C ALA A 134 3.36 8.49 -33.24
N GLU A 135 2.38 9.40 -33.17
CA GLU A 135 1.81 10.09 -34.36
C GLU A 135 2.47 11.45 -34.60
N ASP A 136 3.00 12.07 -33.57
CA ASP A 136 3.56 13.40 -33.58
C ASP A 136 5.04 13.42 -33.17
N PRO A 137 5.85 14.36 -33.64
CA PRO A 137 7.27 14.44 -33.34
C PRO A 137 7.56 14.65 -31.85
N GLN A 138 6.69 15.35 -31.11
CA GLN A 138 6.88 15.58 -29.68
C GLN A 138 6.65 14.29 -28.89
N GLY A 139 5.67 13.50 -29.29
CA GLY A 139 5.42 12.18 -28.73
C GLY A 139 6.55 11.19 -28.98
N ALA A 140 7.09 11.19 -30.19
CA ALA A 140 8.25 10.37 -30.55
C ALA A 140 9.47 10.74 -29.71
N ALA A 141 9.77 12.05 -29.58
CA ALA A 141 10.88 12.54 -28.77
C ALA A 141 10.74 12.19 -27.27
N ALA A 142 9.52 12.30 -26.72
CA ALA A 142 9.25 11.93 -25.34
C ALA A 142 9.43 10.42 -25.10
N LEU A 143 8.96 9.59 -26.01
CA LEU A 143 9.13 8.14 -25.92
C LEU A 143 10.61 7.74 -26.10
N GLU A 144 11.32 8.34 -27.04
CA GLU A 144 12.77 8.09 -27.25
C GLU A 144 13.57 8.48 -26.00
N ALA A 145 13.23 9.59 -25.34
CA ALA A 145 13.85 10.01 -24.09
C ALA A 145 13.59 9.00 -22.97
N GLU A 146 12.37 8.47 -22.86
CA GLU A 146 12.05 7.44 -21.86
C GLU A 146 12.77 6.12 -22.13
N LEU A 147 12.82 5.67 -23.38
CA LEU A 147 13.56 4.47 -23.76
C LEU A 147 15.06 4.61 -23.44
N LEU A 148 15.63 5.82 -23.62
CA LEU A 148 17.01 6.10 -23.22
C LEU A 148 17.21 6.01 -21.69
N ARG A 149 16.22 6.48 -20.89
CA ARG A 149 16.24 6.31 -19.44
C ARG A 149 16.18 4.84 -19.05
N VAL A 150 15.33 4.06 -19.72
CA VAL A 150 15.24 2.61 -19.53
C VAL A 150 16.60 1.93 -19.76
N GLU A 151 17.27 2.21 -20.87
CA GLU A 151 18.61 1.62 -21.14
C GLU A 151 19.67 2.01 -20.11
N ARG A 152 19.59 3.23 -19.56
CA ARG A 152 20.49 3.68 -18.50
C ARG A 152 20.23 2.98 -17.16
N ASP A 153 18.98 2.85 -16.78
CA ASP A 153 18.54 2.39 -15.47
C ASP A 153 18.44 0.85 -15.39
N PHE A 154 18.35 0.18 -16.56
CA PHE A 154 18.33 -1.28 -16.73
C PHE A 154 19.39 -1.72 -17.75
N PRO A 155 20.69 -1.64 -17.41
CA PRO A 155 21.79 -1.86 -18.35
C PRO A 155 22.02 -3.33 -18.73
N GLU A 156 21.38 -4.28 -18.03
CA GLU A 156 21.55 -5.70 -18.29
C GLU A 156 20.98 -6.08 -19.68
N PRO A 157 21.68 -6.92 -20.46
CA PRO A 157 21.28 -7.26 -21.84
C PRO A 157 19.84 -7.79 -21.97
N VAL A 158 19.32 -8.45 -20.94
CA VAL A 158 17.96 -8.99 -20.92
C VAL A 158 16.89 -7.89 -21.00
N TYR A 159 17.23 -6.64 -20.64
CA TYR A 159 16.34 -5.47 -20.72
C TYR A 159 16.62 -4.57 -21.94
N ALA A 160 17.34 -5.07 -22.94
CA ALA A 160 17.65 -4.30 -24.13
C ALA A 160 16.37 -3.89 -24.89
N VAL A 161 16.32 -2.63 -25.32
CA VAL A 161 15.17 -2.07 -26.10
C VAL A 161 14.91 -2.85 -27.38
N SER A 162 15.92 -3.54 -27.94
CA SER A 162 15.74 -4.42 -29.12
C SER A 162 14.77 -5.59 -28.87
N HIS A 163 14.74 -6.14 -27.65
CA HIS A 163 13.76 -7.17 -27.29
C HIS A 163 12.34 -6.59 -27.29
N LEU A 164 12.19 -5.40 -26.73
CA LEU A 164 10.92 -4.66 -26.72
C LEU A 164 10.45 -4.37 -28.15
N ALA A 165 11.33 -3.87 -29.02
CA ALA A 165 11.01 -3.60 -30.42
C ALA A 165 10.56 -4.88 -31.16
N THR A 166 11.28 -5.98 -30.99
CA THR A 166 10.93 -7.27 -31.60
C THR A 166 9.53 -7.73 -31.16
N ARG A 167 9.25 -7.65 -29.85
CA ARG A 167 7.96 -8.07 -29.30
C ARG A 167 6.82 -7.13 -29.74
N TYR A 168 7.07 -5.82 -29.77
CA TYR A 168 6.12 -4.83 -30.24
C TYR A 168 5.70 -5.10 -31.69
N HIS A 169 6.66 -5.32 -32.62
CA HIS A 169 6.36 -5.62 -34.03
C HIS A 169 5.53 -6.91 -34.19
N ALA A 170 5.71 -7.89 -33.29
CA ALA A 170 4.90 -9.11 -33.30
C ALA A 170 3.43 -8.87 -32.86
N LEU A 171 3.16 -7.80 -32.12
CA LEU A 171 1.82 -7.47 -31.59
C LEU A 171 1.06 -6.42 -32.40
N THR A 172 1.72 -5.76 -33.36
CA THR A 172 1.14 -4.66 -34.13
C THR A 172 0.78 -5.06 -35.54
N ALA A 173 -0.26 -4.41 -36.07
CA ALA A 173 -0.71 -4.54 -37.44
C ALA A 173 -0.82 -3.15 -38.11
N PRO A 174 -0.70 -3.05 -39.45
CA PRO A 174 -0.88 -1.80 -40.16
C PRO A 174 -2.25 -1.16 -39.88
N GLY A 175 -2.30 0.17 -39.78
CA GLY A 175 -3.54 0.93 -39.63
C GLY A 175 -4.03 1.09 -38.15
N GLN A 176 -3.27 0.66 -37.16
CA GLN A 176 -3.61 0.92 -35.77
C GLN A 176 -3.43 2.42 -35.41
N THR A 177 -4.30 2.91 -34.50
CA THR A 177 -4.17 4.27 -33.94
C THR A 177 -2.92 4.38 -33.04
N ALA A 178 -2.43 5.59 -32.76
CA ALA A 178 -1.30 5.80 -31.86
C ALA A 178 -1.55 5.24 -30.45
N ASP A 179 -2.77 5.41 -29.93
CA ASP A 179 -3.11 4.84 -28.62
C ASP A 179 -3.08 3.31 -28.63
N ALA A 180 -3.56 2.67 -29.71
CA ALA A 180 -3.47 1.22 -29.87
C ALA A 180 -1.99 0.75 -29.99
N ARG A 181 -1.16 1.50 -30.72
CA ARG A 181 0.28 1.20 -30.84
C ARG A 181 1.00 1.36 -29.49
N MET A 182 0.70 2.43 -28.73
CA MET A 182 1.26 2.61 -27.39
C MET A 182 0.78 1.53 -26.43
N SER A 183 -0.47 1.11 -26.52
CA SER A 183 -1.01 -0.03 -25.74
C SER A 183 -0.29 -1.33 -26.10
N ALA A 184 0.02 -1.56 -27.39
CA ALA A 184 0.78 -2.71 -27.84
C ALA A 184 2.25 -2.69 -27.31
N LEU A 185 2.87 -1.50 -27.25
CA LEU A 185 4.22 -1.34 -26.68
C LEU A 185 4.25 -1.68 -25.18
N ILE A 186 3.29 -1.17 -24.42
CA ILE A 186 3.16 -1.48 -22.98
C ILE A 186 2.93 -2.98 -22.81
N ARG A 187 2.03 -3.57 -23.58
CA ARG A 187 1.77 -5.00 -23.56
C ARG A 187 3.01 -5.83 -23.92
N ALA A 188 3.80 -5.39 -24.90
CA ALA A 188 5.06 -6.04 -25.24
C ALA A 188 6.01 -6.08 -24.06
N ALA A 189 6.14 -5.00 -23.29
CA ALA A 189 6.96 -4.97 -22.08
C ALA A 189 6.41 -5.91 -20.99
N VAL A 190 5.09 -5.94 -20.78
CA VAL A 190 4.46 -6.87 -19.81
C VAL A 190 4.72 -8.33 -20.21
N GLU A 191 4.60 -8.68 -21.50
CA GLU A 191 4.81 -10.05 -21.99
C GLU A 191 6.28 -10.50 -21.94
N LEU A 192 7.24 -9.59 -21.80
CA LEU A 192 8.65 -9.88 -21.59
C LEU A 192 8.99 -10.15 -20.12
N THR A 193 8.07 -9.89 -19.20
CA THR A 193 8.27 -10.18 -17.76
C THR A 193 8.38 -11.68 -17.54
N SER A 194 9.48 -12.10 -16.93
CA SER A 194 9.73 -13.51 -16.58
C SER A 194 10.50 -13.59 -15.27
N GLN A 195 10.73 -14.80 -14.78
CA GLN A 195 11.55 -15.03 -13.59
C GLN A 195 12.99 -14.53 -13.80
N GLU A 196 13.54 -14.67 -15.00
CA GLU A 196 14.90 -14.25 -15.38
C GLU A 196 14.97 -12.74 -15.66
N ALA A 197 13.84 -12.11 -16.00
CA ALA A 197 13.76 -10.71 -16.37
C ALA A 197 12.56 -9.99 -15.71
N PRO A 198 12.46 -9.97 -14.36
CA PRO A 198 11.28 -9.44 -13.65
C PRO A 198 11.11 -7.93 -13.80
N ARG A 199 12.18 -7.17 -14.05
CA ARG A 199 12.12 -5.71 -14.13
C ARG A 199 11.42 -5.16 -15.38
N TRP A 200 11.06 -6.03 -16.35
CA TRP A 200 10.20 -5.61 -17.45
C TRP A 200 8.86 -5.05 -16.96
N GLU A 201 8.39 -5.49 -15.79
CA GLU A 201 7.20 -4.92 -15.16
C GLU A 201 7.38 -3.45 -14.77
N MET A 202 8.57 -3.06 -14.30
CA MET A 202 8.92 -1.66 -14.03
C MET A 202 8.99 -0.84 -15.32
N ILE A 203 9.59 -1.41 -16.36
CA ILE A 203 9.67 -0.76 -17.69
C ILE A 203 8.27 -0.54 -18.26
N ALA A 204 7.39 -1.53 -18.17
CA ALA A 204 5.99 -1.41 -18.58
C ALA A 204 5.26 -0.33 -17.76
N GLY A 205 5.53 -0.22 -16.46
CA GLY A 205 5.03 0.84 -15.58
C GLY A 205 5.44 2.24 -16.05
N ARG A 206 6.69 2.43 -16.43
CA ARG A 206 7.20 3.70 -16.98
C ARG A 206 6.53 4.08 -18.31
N LEU A 207 6.35 3.12 -19.20
CA LEU A 207 5.65 3.35 -20.47
C LEU A 207 4.17 3.70 -20.24
N LEU A 208 3.50 3.05 -19.28
CA LEU A 208 2.14 3.38 -18.87
C LEU A 208 2.07 4.79 -18.27
N SER A 209 3.02 5.16 -17.42
CA SER A 209 3.15 6.47 -16.81
C SER A 209 3.31 7.57 -17.86
N LEU A 210 4.18 7.36 -18.85
CA LEU A 210 4.38 8.29 -19.96
C LEU A 210 3.07 8.51 -20.74
N ARG A 211 2.37 7.44 -21.12
CA ARG A 211 1.06 7.53 -21.82
C ARG A 211 0.06 8.30 -20.98
N PHE A 212 -0.06 7.95 -19.72
CA PHE A 212 -1.02 8.54 -18.80
C PHE A 212 -0.79 10.05 -18.62
N HIS A 213 0.45 10.48 -18.31
CA HIS A 213 0.75 11.89 -18.07
C HIS A 213 0.54 12.76 -19.31
N ARG A 214 0.83 12.22 -20.50
CA ARG A 214 0.54 12.95 -21.76
C ARG A 214 -0.97 13.15 -21.97
N ALA A 215 -1.77 12.11 -21.76
CA ALA A 215 -3.22 12.19 -21.85
C ALA A 215 -3.81 13.15 -20.81
N LEU A 216 -3.32 13.08 -19.57
CA LEU A 216 -3.73 13.96 -18.47
C LEU A 216 -3.38 15.44 -18.78
N ALA A 217 -2.18 15.73 -19.27
CA ALA A 217 -1.75 17.08 -19.62
C ALA A 217 -2.61 17.69 -20.74
N ALA A 218 -2.89 16.92 -21.81
CA ALA A 218 -3.77 17.35 -22.89
C ALA A 218 -5.18 17.67 -22.39
N ARG A 219 -5.73 16.84 -21.53
CA ARG A 219 -7.04 17.04 -20.91
C ARG A 219 -7.07 18.31 -20.06
N ARG A 220 -6.09 18.49 -19.16
CA ARG A 220 -6.01 19.67 -18.29
C ARG A 220 -5.91 20.97 -19.09
N ALA A 221 -5.14 20.96 -20.16
CA ALA A 221 -5.06 22.09 -21.07
C ALA A 221 -6.43 22.43 -21.66
N SER A 222 -7.24 21.43 -22.05
CA SER A 222 -8.61 21.65 -22.56
C SER A 222 -9.59 22.18 -21.51
N LEU A 223 -9.33 21.91 -20.20
CA LEU A 223 -10.14 22.39 -19.06
C LEU A 223 -9.64 23.72 -18.49
N GLY A 224 -8.50 24.25 -18.95
CA GLY A 224 -7.88 25.46 -18.40
C GLY A 224 -7.29 25.28 -16.98
N VAL A 225 -6.97 24.03 -16.62
CA VAL A 225 -6.42 23.65 -15.29
C VAL A 225 -4.91 23.53 -15.40
N GLU A 226 -4.19 24.61 -15.09
CA GLU A 226 -2.74 24.70 -15.29
C GLU A 226 -1.92 24.53 -14.00
N SER A 227 -2.54 24.69 -12.82
CA SER A 227 -1.86 24.57 -11.53
C SER A 227 -2.63 23.69 -10.57
N PHE A 228 -1.99 23.28 -9.47
CA PHE A 228 -2.60 22.40 -8.48
C PHE A 228 -3.76 23.08 -7.74
N SER A 229 -3.63 24.35 -7.38
CA SER A 229 -4.71 25.10 -6.72
C SER A 229 -5.94 25.24 -7.64
N ARG A 230 -5.73 25.43 -8.95
CA ARG A 230 -6.82 25.44 -9.94
C ARG A 230 -7.43 24.05 -10.10
N LEU A 231 -6.62 22.99 -10.02
CA LEU A 231 -7.13 21.62 -10.04
C LEU A 231 -8.06 21.37 -8.85
N VAL A 232 -7.62 21.71 -7.63
CA VAL A 232 -8.44 21.53 -6.42
C VAL A 232 -9.73 22.34 -6.52
N ALA A 233 -9.68 23.58 -6.96
CA ALA A 233 -10.87 24.42 -7.16
C ALA A 233 -11.83 23.82 -8.21
N TYR A 234 -11.31 23.35 -9.34
CA TYR A 234 -12.09 22.68 -10.38
C TYR A 234 -12.78 21.42 -9.85
N LEU A 235 -12.02 20.53 -9.20
CA LEU A 235 -12.55 19.28 -8.65
C LEU A 235 -13.59 19.52 -7.54
N THR A 236 -13.43 20.58 -6.75
CA THR A 236 -14.42 20.99 -5.74
C THR A 236 -15.69 21.49 -6.38
N ASN A 237 -15.61 22.31 -7.43
CA ASN A 237 -16.78 22.81 -8.16
C ASN A 237 -17.56 21.70 -8.87
N GLU A 238 -16.86 20.67 -9.37
CA GLU A 238 -17.48 19.47 -9.93
C GLU A 238 -18.05 18.49 -8.88
N GLY A 239 -17.89 18.79 -7.58
CA GLY A 239 -18.33 17.93 -6.49
C GLY A 239 -17.49 16.64 -6.32
N LEU A 240 -16.28 16.60 -6.89
CA LEU A 240 -15.37 15.48 -6.83
C LEU A 240 -14.40 15.56 -5.65
N TYR A 241 -14.04 16.79 -5.22
CA TYR A 241 -13.34 17.08 -3.96
C TYR A 241 -14.31 17.70 -2.96
N GLY A 242 -14.05 17.46 -1.65
CA GLY A 242 -14.77 18.12 -0.56
C GLY A 242 -14.37 19.59 -0.44
N SER A 243 -15.36 20.48 -0.22
CA SER A 243 -15.13 21.92 -0.03
C SER A 243 -14.22 22.23 1.15
N TYR A 244 -14.17 21.35 2.13
CA TYR A 244 -13.35 21.48 3.35
C TYR A 244 -11.83 21.63 3.04
N ILE A 245 -11.35 21.17 1.88
CA ILE A 245 -9.96 21.40 1.48
C ILE A 245 -9.71 22.88 1.19
N LEU A 246 -10.63 23.55 0.48
CA LEU A 246 -10.54 25.00 0.22
C LEU A 246 -10.80 25.84 1.45
N ASP A 247 -11.58 25.33 2.42
CA ASP A 247 -11.77 25.98 3.72
C ASP A 247 -10.50 25.88 4.59
N ALA A 248 -9.74 24.79 4.45
CA ALA A 248 -8.54 24.52 5.22
C ALA A 248 -7.25 25.19 4.67
N TYR A 249 -7.16 25.39 3.34
CA TYR A 249 -5.96 25.86 2.66
C TYR A 249 -6.24 27.00 1.70
N THR A 250 -5.37 28.02 1.71
CA THR A 250 -5.39 29.08 0.69
C THR A 250 -4.79 28.58 -0.62
N PRO A 251 -5.09 29.24 -1.77
CA PRO A 251 -4.47 28.90 -3.05
C PRO A 251 -2.93 28.90 -3.00
N GLU A 252 -2.34 29.84 -2.26
CA GLU A 252 -0.88 29.97 -2.10
C GLU A 252 -0.30 28.80 -1.28
N GLU A 253 -1.03 28.32 -0.27
CA GLU A 253 -0.63 27.13 0.51
C GLU A 253 -0.73 25.86 -0.32
N LEU A 254 -1.75 25.73 -1.18
CA LEU A 254 -1.87 24.60 -2.12
C LEU A 254 -0.71 24.56 -3.12
N GLU A 255 -0.28 25.72 -3.65
CA GLU A 255 0.87 25.76 -4.55
C GLU A 255 2.19 25.46 -3.82
N LYS A 256 2.34 25.90 -2.57
CA LYS A 256 3.50 25.53 -1.74
C LYS A 256 3.54 24.04 -1.47
N ALA A 257 2.38 23.43 -1.16
CA ALA A 257 2.27 21.98 -0.99
C ALA A 257 2.61 21.23 -2.29
N ALA A 258 2.15 21.73 -3.44
CA ALA A 258 2.45 21.14 -4.75
C ALA A 258 3.94 21.13 -5.10
N ALA A 259 4.73 22.07 -4.53
CA ALA A 259 6.18 22.09 -4.71
C ALA A 259 6.90 20.88 -4.10
N CYS A 260 6.25 20.12 -3.20
CA CYS A 260 6.78 18.87 -2.64
C CYS A 260 6.71 17.70 -3.63
N ILE A 261 5.92 17.81 -4.72
CA ILE A 261 5.76 16.74 -5.68
C ILE A 261 7.08 16.43 -6.39
N ASP A 262 7.54 15.19 -6.22
CA ASP A 262 8.72 14.65 -6.91
C ASP A 262 8.28 13.73 -8.05
N PRO A 263 8.36 14.17 -9.32
CA PRO A 263 7.99 13.35 -10.48
C PRO A 263 8.80 12.05 -10.63
N ALA A 264 10.03 11.98 -10.07
CA ALA A 264 10.86 10.79 -10.14
C ALA A 264 10.26 9.61 -9.37
N ARG A 265 9.38 9.87 -8.39
CA ARG A 265 8.67 8.82 -7.65
C ARG A 265 7.66 8.04 -8.49
N ASN A 266 7.31 8.53 -9.68
CA ASN A 266 6.53 7.73 -10.63
C ASN A 266 7.30 6.49 -11.14
N ASP A 267 8.63 6.52 -11.10
CA ASP A 267 9.48 5.39 -11.48
C ASP A 267 9.47 4.24 -10.46
N LEU A 268 8.90 4.47 -9.26
CA LEU A 268 8.74 3.44 -8.23
C LEU A 268 7.60 2.46 -8.53
N PHE A 269 6.68 2.79 -9.44
CA PHE A 269 5.53 1.95 -9.73
C PHE A 269 5.88 0.81 -10.68
N THR A 270 5.42 -0.40 -10.34
CA THR A 270 5.27 -1.48 -11.31
C THR A 270 4.08 -1.20 -12.24
N TYR A 271 3.98 -1.93 -13.36
CA TYR A 271 2.81 -1.82 -14.24
C TYR A 271 1.50 -2.12 -13.49
N ALA A 272 1.43 -3.25 -12.78
CA ALA A 272 0.24 -3.64 -12.04
C ALA A 272 -0.12 -2.63 -10.93
N GLY A 273 0.89 -2.11 -10.21
CA GLY A 273 0.68 -1.10 -9.17
C GLY A 273 0.13 0.22 -9.73
N LEU A 274 0.71 0.73 -10.81
CA LEU A 274 0.24 1.95 -11.45
C LEU A 274 -1.15 1.77 -12.05
N ASP A 275 -1.40 0.68 -12.77
CA ASP A 275 -2.69 0.39 -13.38
C ASP A 275 -3.81 0.33 -12.31
N LEU A 276 -3.52 -0.31 -11.17
CA LEU A 276 -4.45 -0.34 -10.02
C LEU A 276 -4.74 1.08 -9.49
N LEU A 277 -3.72 1.93 -9.31
CA LEU A 277 -3.92 3.32 -8.87
C LEU A 277 -4.78 4.10 -9.86
N LEU A 278 -4.49 3.96 -11.14
CA LEU A 278 -5.22 4.65 -12.21
C LEU A 278 -6.67 4.19 -12.35
N GLN A 279 -6.96 2.91 -12.09
CA GLN A 279 -8.31 2.37 -12.21
C GLN A 279 -9.18 2.66 -11.00
N ARG A 280 -8.62 2.65 -9.78
CA ARG A 280 -9.41 2.62 -8.53
C ARG A 280 -9.27 3.84 -7.64
N TYR A 281 -8.15 4.56 -7.67
CA TYR A 281 -7.83 5.54 -6.63
C TYR A 281 -7.81 6.98 -7.12
N VAL A 282 -7.28 7.24 -8.32
CA VAL A 282 -7.27 8.61 -8.87
C VAL A 282 -8.68 9.12 -9.11
N ILE A 283 -8.89 10.40 -8.88
CA ILE A 283 -10.18 11.07 -9.18
C ILE A 283 -10.42 11.06 -10.68
N ARG A 284 -11.65 10.71 -11.05
CA ARG A 284 -12.13 10.67 -12.42
C ARG A 284 -13.29 11.63 -12.61
N SER A 285 -13.45 12.13 -13.84
CA SER A 285 -14.64 12.86 -14.25
C SER A 285 -15.87 11.94 -14.22
N HIS A 286 -17.06 12.52 -14.30
CA HIS A 286 -18.31 11.77 -14.45
C HIS A 286 -18.36 10.90 -15.72
N ALA A 287 -17.50 11.18 -16.71
CA ALA A 287 -17.30 10.34 -17.91
C ALA A 287 -16.26 9.21 -17.71
N GLY A 288 -15.72 9.05 -16.50
CA GLY A 288 -14.75 8.01 -16.16
C GLY A 288 -13.30 8.33 -16.52
N GLU A 289 -12.99 9.58 -16.88
CA GLU A 289 -11.64 9.98 -17.32
C GLU A 289 -10.81 10.52 -16.17
N PRO A 290 -9.55 10.09 -15.99
CA PRO A 290 -8.69 10.57 -14.90
C PRO A 290 -8.45 12.09 -14.96
N LEU A 291 -8.49 12.74 -13.79
CA LEU A 291 -8.30 14.19 -13.64
C LEU A 291 -7.09 14.55 -12.76
N GLU A 292 -6.57 13.63 -11.97
CA GLU A 292 -5.37 13.81 -11.16
C GLU A 292 -4.31 12.73 -11.45
N SER A 293 -3.04 13.03 -11.19
CA SER A 293 -1.95 12.06 -11.24
C SER A 293 -1.83 11.30 -9.91
N PRO A 294 -1.13 10.14 -9.86
CA PRO A 294 -0.86 9.46 -8.60
C PRO A 294 -0.14 10.33 -7.57
N GLN A 295 0.79 11.19 -8.00
CA GLN A 295 1.50 12.08 -7.07
C GLN A 295 0.57 13.15 -6.49
N GLU A 296 -0.34 13.71 -7.27
CA GLU A 296 -1.36 14.65 -6.80
C GLU A 296 -2.42 13.97 -5.93
N MET A 297 -2.75 12.71 -6.21
CA MET A 297 -3.56 11.89 -5.33
C MET A 297 -2.91 11.76 -3.94
N PHE A 298 -1.63 11.39 -3.86
CA PHE A 298 -0.92 11.32 -2.58
C PHE A 298 -0.86 12.67 -1.88
N LEU A 299 -0.64 13.76 -2.61
CA LEU A 299 -0.67 15.10 -2.04
C LEU A 299 -2.07 15.47 -1.53
N GLY A 300 -3.13 15.16 -2.27
CA GLY A 300 -4.51 15.41 -1.82
C GLY A 300 -4.85 14.64 -0.54
N ILE A 301 -4.38 13.40 -0.41
CA ILE A 301 -4.52 12.60 0.82
C ILE A 301 -3.73 13.25 1.96
N ALA A 302 -2.48 13.65 1.71
CA ALA A 302 -1.64 14.31 2.70
C ALA A 302 -2.23 15.64 3.20
N LEU A 303 -2.80 16.43 2.31
CA LEU A 303 -3.53 17.66 2.65
C LEU A 303 -4.71 17.35 3.58
N HIS A 304 -5.50 16.32 3.25
CA HIS A 304 -6.63 15.91 4.10
C HIS A 304 -6.15 15.50 5.50
N LEU A 305 -5.17 14.59 5.58
CA LEU A 305 -4.64 14.08 6.85
C LEU A 305 -4.05 15.19 7.72
N ALA A 306 -3.44 16.21 7.12
CA ALA A 306 -2.82 17.31 7.86
C ALA A 306 -3.81 18.38 8.35
N MET A 307 -5.10 18.30 8.00
CA MET A 307 -6.08 19.30 8.45
C MET A 307 -6.25 19.34 9.98
N ASN A 308 -5.99 18.24 10.67
CA ASN A 308 -6.01 18.14 12.13
C ASN A 308 -4.80 18.77 12.82
N GLU A 309 -3.78 19.18 12.05
CA GLU A 309 -2.55 19.80 12.58
C GLU A 309 -2.69 21.31 12.76
N GLY A 310 -1.90 21.84 13.70
CA GLY A 310 -1.82 23.29 13.95
C GLY A 310 -1.48 24.07 12.69
N ARG A 311 -2.11 25.21 12.47
CA ARG A 311 -1.98 26.02 11.24
C ARG A 311 -0.52 26.32 10.85
N SER A 312 0.35 26.58 11.82
CA SER A 312 1.76 26.89 11.60
C SER A 312 2.59 25.70 11.15
N GLU A 313 2.22 24.47 11.52
CA GLU A 313 2.97 23.25 11.25
C GLU A 313 2.33 22.40 10.14
N ARG A 314 1.11 22.74 9.75
CA ARG A 314 0.27 21.96 8.83
C ARG A 314 0.99 21.62 7.51
N LEU A 315 1.66 22.58 6.88
CA LEU A 315 2.37 22.31 5.62
C LEU A 315 3.58 21.40 5.80
N ALA A 316 4.27 21.46 6.93
CA ALA A 316 5.35 20.53 7.23
C ALA A 316 4.83 19.10 7.41
N TRP A 317 3.64 18.94 8.01
CA TRP A 317 2.97 17.62 8.09
C TRP A 317 2.46 17.16 6.74
N VAL A 318 1.98 18.06 5.87
CA VAL A 318 1.63 17.70 4.47
C VAL A 318 2.83 17.10 3.77
N GLU A 319 4.01 17.71 3.87
CA GLU A 319 5.24 17.20 3.27
C GLU A 319 5.61 15.81 3.83
N ARG A 320 5.57 15.62 5.15
CA ARG A 320 5.87 14.34 5.80
C ARG A 320 4.88 13.24 5.38
N PHE A 321 3.58 13.52 5.34
CA PHE A 321 2.57 12.55 4.88
C PHE A 321 2.71 12.24 3.39
N TYR A 322 2.97 13.23 2.56
CA TYR A 322 3.23 13.04 1.14
C TYR A 322 4.48 12.18 0.91
N ASP A 323 5.57 12.47 1.60
CA ASP A 323 6.81 11.70 1.49
C ASP A 323 6.60 10.23 1.83
N MET A 324 6.00 9.95 2.97
CA MET A 324 5.68 8.59 3.44
C MET A 324 4.84 7.80 2.42
N LEU A 325 3.79 8.43 1.87
CA LEU A 325 2.89 7.78 0.91
C LEU A 325 3.52 7.62 -0.46
N SER A 326 4.15 8.67 -0.99
CA SER A 326 4.66 8.70 -2.36
C SER A 326 5.98 7.94 -2.55
N ARG A 327 6.75 7.72 -1.48
CA ARG A 327 7.89 6.79 -1.45
C ARG A 327 7.44 5.33 -1.29
N LEU A 328 6.15 5.09 -1.11
CA LEU A 328 5.55 3.77 -0.90
C LEU A 328 6.09 3.08 0.37
N GLU A 329 6.46 3.85 1.39
CA GLU A 329 6.92 3.36 2.69
C GLU A 329 5.76 2.88 3.56
N VAL A 330 4.59 3.51 3.37
CA VAL A 330 3.35 3.17 4.07
C VAL A 330 2.18 3.16 3.08
N THR A 331 1.30 2.19 3.24
CA THR A 331 0.01 2.13 2.56
C THR A 331 -1.10 2.32 3.59
N MET A 332 -1.96 3.31 3.39
CA MET A 332 -3.17 3.51 4.19
C MET A 332 -4.28 2.56 3.74
N ALA A 333 -5.29 2.38 4.58
CA ALA A 333 -6.48 1.60 4.23
C ALA A 333 -7.11 2.08 2.92
N THR A 334 -7.69 1.15 2.15
CA THR A 334 -8.33 1.46 0.86
C THR A 334 -9.28 2.67 0.93
N PRO A 335 -10.17 2.80 1.93
CA PRO A 335 -11.04 3.98 2.01
C PRO A 335 -10.27 5.29 2.26
N THR A 336 -9.20 5.28 3.05
CA THR A 336 -8.35 6.46 3.22
C THR A 336 -7.76 6.88 1.88
N MET A 337 -7.19 5.93 1.13
CA MET A 337 -6.60 6.19 -0.19
C MET A 337 -7.62 6.67 -1.22
N SER A 338 -8.85 6.14 -1.18
CA SER A 338 -9.91 6.44 -2.14
C SER A 338 -10.72 7.68 -1.81
N ASN A 339 -11.00 7.93 -0.52
CA ASN A 339 -12.02 8.89 -0.08
C ASN A 339 -11.45 10.12 0.62
N ALA A 340 -10.24 10.06 1.18
CA ALA A 340 -9.58 11.29 1.64
C ALA A 340 -9.56 12.29 0.49
N ARG A 341 -10.02 13.51 0.71
CA ARG A 341 -10.26 14.57 -0.27
C ARG A 341 -11.63 14.58 -0.97
N LYS A 342 -12.45 13.51 -0.87
CA LYS A 342 -13.80 13.49 -1.44
C LYS A 342 -14.85 14.07 -0.46
N PRO A 343 -16.06 14.44 -0.92
CA PRO A 343 -17.12 14.94 -0.03
C PRO A 343 -17.50 13.97 1.08
N ASP A 344 -17.75 12.70 0.74
CA ASP A 344 -18.09 11.64 1.69
C ASP A 344 -16.85 10.84 2.07
N HIS A 345 -16.00 11.43 2.92
CA HIS A 345 -14.69 10.92 3.29
C HIS A 345 -14.72 9.92 4.44
N GLN A 346 -15.45 8.80 4.28
CA GLN A 346 -15.26 7.65 5.17
C GLN A 346 -13.88 7.05 4.92
N LEU A 347 -13.01 7.12 5.93
CA LEU A 347 -11.60 6.75 5.83
C LEU A 347 -11.31 5.34 6.36
N SER A 348 -12.24 4.79 7.14
CA SER A 348 -12.08 3.51 7.83
C SER A 348 -12.60 2.35 6.99
N SER A 349 -11.86 1.24 6.98
CA SER A 349 -12.15 0.09 6.10
C SER A 349 -13.12 -0.91 6.69
N CYS A 350 -13.12 -1.09 8.02
CA CYS A 350 -13.84 -2.15 8.67
C CYS A 350 -14.53 -1.68 9.94
N PHE A 351 -15.63 -2.36 10.27
CA PHE A 351 -16.45 -2.11 11.45
C PHE A 351 -16.79 -3.44 12.12
N ILE A 352 -17.12 -3.41 13.42
CA ILE A 352 -17.53 -4.59 14.17
C ILE A 352 -18.79 -4.26 14.97
N ASP A 353 -19.80 -5.12 14.87
CA ASP A 353 -21.06 -5.00 15.63
C ASP A 353 -21.38 -6.30 16.37
N THR A 354 -21.98 -6.15 17.55
CA THR A 354 -22.52 -7.24 18.35
C THR A 354 -24.02 -7.29 18.22
N VAL A 355 -24.55 -8.31 17.58
CA VAL A 355 -25.98 -8.47 17.30
C VAL A 355 -26.73 -8.92 18.54
N PRO A 356 -27.67 -8.12 19.09
CA PRO A 356 -28.47 -8.53 20.25
C PRO A 356 -29.57 -9.52 19.86
N ASP A 357 -30.00 -10.35 20.82
CA ASP A 357 -31.05 -11.36 20.63
C ASP A 357 -32.47 -10.73 20.65
N SER A 358 -32.74 -9.80 19.75
CA SER A 358 -34.03 -9.18 19.55
C SER A 358 -34.29 -8.86 18.09
N LEU A 359 -35.57 -8.88 17.66
CA LEU A 359 -35.93 -8.60 16.27
C LEU A 359 -35.44 -7.19 15.83
N ILE A 360 -35.70 -6.19 16.67
CA ILE A 360 -35.30 -4.81 16.39
C ILE A 360 -33.77 -4.70 16.34
N GLY A 361 -33.07 -5.34 17.27
CA GLY A 361 -31.62 -5.29 17.32
C GLY A 361 -30.97 -5.99 16.12
N ILE A 362 -31.48 -7.14 15.71
CA ILE A 362 -30.96 -7.86 14.52
C ILE A 362 -31.14 -6.99 13.27
N TYR A 363 -32.33 -6.42 13.03
CA TYR A 363 -32.55 -5.57 11.86
C TYR A 363 -31.75 -4.26 11.93
N ARG A 364 -31.55 -3.68 13.12
CA ARG A 364 -30.65 -2.51 13.29
C ARG A 364 -29.23 -2.84 12.90
N SER A 365 -28.69 -4.00 13.33
CA SER A 365 -27.36 -4.42 12.92
C SER A 365 -27.25 -4.64 11.40
N ILE A 366 -28.31 -5.13 10.75
CA ILE A 366 -28.37 -5.27 9.29
C ILE A 366 -28.42 -3.89 8.61
N ASP A 367 -29.22 -2.93 9.13
CA ASP A 367 -29.24 -1.56 8.62
C ASP A 367 -27.90 -0.86 8.81
N ASN A 368 -27.28 -0.98 9.98
CA ASN A 368 -25.92 -0.48 10.24
C ASN A 368 -24.94 -1.01 9.21
N PHE A 369 -24.98 -2.31 8.90
CA PHE A 369 -24.16 -2.92 7.88
C PHE A 369 -24.42 -2.30 6.49
N ALA A 370 -25.65 -2.13 6.09
CA ALA A 370 -26.00 -1.51 4.81
C ALA A 370 -25.47 -0.08 4.71
N GLN A 371 -25.60 0.74 5.78
CA GLN A 371 -25.07 2.11 5.82
C GLN A 371 -23.53 2.13 5.74
N VAL A 372 -22.85 1.26 6.44
CA VAL A 372 -21.39 1.15 6.39
C VAL A 372 -20.93 0.69 5.01
N SER A 373 -21.58 -0.31 4.41
CA SER A 373 -21.26 -0.83 3.09
C SER A 373 -21.39 0.25 2.01
N LYS A 374 -22.44 1.05 2.03
CA LYS A 374 -22.68 2.16 1.11
C LYS A 374 -21.47 3.09 0.97
N TYR A 375 -20.74 3.33 2.07
CA TYR A 375 -19.55 4.21 2.10
C TYR A 375 -18.22 3.47 2.01
N GLY A 376 -18.21 2.19 1.61
CA GLY A 376 -17.00 1.42 1.33
C GLY A 376 -16.42 0.66 2.51
N GLY A 377 -17.16 0.53 3.63
CA GLY A 377 -16.73 -0.25 4.79
C GLY A 377 -17.17 -1.71 4.74
N GLY A 378 -16.31 -2.62 5.20
CA GLY A 378 -16.67 -4.02 5.50
C GLY A 378 -17.06 -4.19 6.96
N MET A 379 -17.73 -5.30 7.32
CA MET A 379 -18.22 -5.49 8.69
C MET A 379 -17.94 -6.89 9.23
N GLY A 380 -17.60 -6.99 10.53
CA GLY A 380 -17.67 -8.20 11.33
C GLY A 380 -18.93 -8.16 12.20
N MET A 381 -19.75 -9.19 12.16
CA MET A 381 -20.99 -9.28 12.93
C MET A 381 -20.95 -10.49 13.87
N TYR A 382 -21.00 -10.23 15.18
CA TYR A 382 -21.07 -11.30 16.17
C TYR A 382 -22.49 -11.74 16.43
N LEU A 383 -22.80 -12.99 16.12
CA LEU A 383 -24.14 -13.60 16.25
C LEU A 383 -24.26 -14.56 17.46
N GLY A 384 -23.20 -14.68 18.27
CA GLY A 384 -23.17 -15.63 19.41
C GLY A 384 -24.20 -15.34 20.51
N LYS A 385 -24.78 -14.14 20.57
CA LYS A 385 -25.87 -13.81 21.49
C LYS A 385 -27.25 -14.22 20.97
N VAL A 386 -27.41 -14.44 19.66
CA VAL A 386 -28.69 -14.75 19.04
C VAL A 386 -29.08 -16.19 19.34
N ARG A 387 -30.31 -16.42 19.78
CA ARG A 387 -30.83 -17.76 20.12
C ARG A 387 -30.77 -18.73 18.95
N ALA A 388 -30.47 -19.97 19.27
CA ALA A 388 -30.32 -21.04 18.31
C ALA A 388 -31.66 -21.56 17.78
N THR A 389 -31.59 -22.33 16.69
CA THR A 389 -32.73 -23.08 16.15
C THR A 389 -33.35 -23.94 17.24
N GLY A 390 -34.69 -23.90 17.32
CA GLY A 390 -35.47 -24.67 18.30
C GLY A 390 -35.48 -24.03 19.70
N GLY A 391 -34.90 -22.83 19.91
CA GLY A 391 -35.06 -22.06 21.15
C GLY A 391 -36.49 -21.56 21.33
N SER A 392 -36.79 -21.06 22.54
CA SER A 392 -38.13 -20.55 22.85
C SER A 392 -38.33 -19.11 22.38
N ILE A 393 -39.56 -18.75 21.95
CA ILE A 393 -39.99 -17.39 21.70
C ILE A 393 -41.30 -17.13 22.46
N ARG A 394 -41.32 -16.16 23.35
CA ARG A 394 -42.49 -15.80 24.16
C ARG A 394 -43.05 -17.01 24.92
N GLY A 395 -42.21 -17.93 25.39
CA GLY A 395 -42.61 -19.13 26.11
C GLY A 395 -43.07 -20.29 25.25
N PHE A 396 -43.08 -20.15 23.91
CA PHE A 396 -43.33 -21.25 22.97
C PHE A 396 -42.01 -21.95 22.63
N GLU A 397 -41.88 -23.21 23.02
CA GLU A 397 -40.72 -24.03 22.76
C GLU A 397 -40.58 -24.43 21.28
N GLY A 398 -39.35 -24.55 20.78
CA GLY A 398 -39.10 -25.10 19.45
C GLY A 398 -39.36 -24.18 18.26
N VAL A 399 -39.72 -22.91 18.46
CA VAL A 399 -40.20 -22.02 17.39
C VAL A 399 -39.13 -21.09 16.83
N ALA A 400 -37.98 -20.93 17.50
CA ALA A 400 -36.90 -20.08 17.00
C ALA A 400 -36.25 -20.65 15.74
N GLY A 401 -36.01 -19.79 14.74
CA GLY A 401 -35.42 -20.18 13.45
C GLY A 401 -33.89 -20.25 13.44
N GLY A 402 -33.25 -19.83 14.53
CA GLY A 402 -31.79 -19.82 14.67
C GLY A 402 -31.06 -18.79 13.82
N VAL A 403 -29.72 -18.80 13.91
CA VAL A 403 -28.86 -17.79 13.26
C VAL A 403 -28.81 -17.93 11.73
N ILE A 404 -28.97 -19.14 11.18
CA ILE A 404 -28.79 -19.37 9.73
C ILE A 404 -29.76 -18.54 8.89
N ARG A 405 -31.01 -18.40 9.34
CA ARG A 405 -32.01 -17.61 8.63
C ARG A 405 -31.66 -16.10 8.62
N TRP A 406 -31.10 -15.61 9.71
CA TRP A 406 -30.63 -14.23 9.79
C TRP A 406 -29.39 -13.98 8.94
N ILE A 407 -28.47 -14.95 8.89
CA ILE A 407 -27.28 -14.86 8.04
C ILE A 407 -27.68 -14.77 6.56
N ARG A 408 -28.75 -15.39 6.13
CA ARG A 408 -29.28 -15.21 4.77
C ARG A 408 -29.74 -13.79 4.47
N VAL A 409 -30.45 -13.15 5.41
CA VAL A 409 -30.83 -11.74 5.24
C VAL A 409 -29.59 -10.85 5.16
N ILE A 410 -28.57 -11.13 5.98
CA ILE A 410 -27.27 -10.44 5.91
C ILE A 410 -26.61 -10.67 4.56
N ASN A 411 -26.60 -11.90 4.05
CA ASN A 411 -26.07 -12.25 2.72
C ASN A 411 -26.75 -11.46 1.60
N ASP A 412 -28.07 -11.42 1.59
CA ASP A 412 -28.85 -10.71 0.58
C ASP A 412 -28.63 -9.20 0.67
N THR A 413 -28.41 -8.66 1.88
CA THR A 413 -28.02 -7.27 2.09
C THR A 413 -26.60 -6.99 1.54
N ALA A 414 -25.65 -7.92 1.72
CA ALA A 414 -24.30 -7.78 1.17
C ALA A 414 -24.32 -7.71 -0.36
N VAL A 415 -25.17 -8.50 -0.99
CA VAL A 415 -25.36 -8.49 -2.45
C VAL A 415 -26.09 -7.22 -2.93
N ALA A 416 -27.05 -6.73 -2.12
CA ALA A 416 -27.89 -5.58 -2.51
C ALA A 416 -27.21 -4.23 -2.36
N VAL A 417 -26.22 -4.09 -1.46
CA VAL A 417 -25.57 -2.83 -1.14
C VAL A 417 -24.08 -2.88 -1.42
N ASP A 418 -23.70 -2.40 -2.60
CA ASP A 418 -22.33 -2.30 -3.06
C ASP A 418 -21.52 -1.25 -2.28
N GLN A 419 -20.20 -1.48 -2.18
CA GLN A 419 -19.24 -0.52 -1.67
C GLN A 419 -18.91 0.52 -2.75
N LEU A 420 -19.59 1.66 -2.74
CA LEU A 420 -19.43 2.78 -3.68
C LEU A 420 -19.54 2.40 -5.18
N GLY A 421 -20.24 1.30 -5.50
CA GLY A 421 -20.31 0.78 -6.87
C GLY A 421 -18.98 0.20 -7.42
N MET A 422 -17.95 0.09 -6.57
CA MET A 422 -16.60 -0.36 -6.96
C MET A 422 -16.25 -1.75 -6.44
N ARG A 423 -16.92 -2.21 -5.39
CA ARG A 423 -16.72 -3.51 -4.73
C ARG A 423 -18.05 -4.04 -4.24
N GLN A 424 -18.21 -5.35 -4.21
CA GLN A 424 -19.36 -5.99 -3.57
C GLN A 424 -19.33 -5.75 -2.05
N GLY A 425 -20.50 -5.63 -1.42
CA GLY A 425 -20.62 -5.60 0.03
C GLY A 425 -20.01 -6.85 0.65
N ALA A 426 -19.30 -6.70 1.76
CA ALA A 426 -18.57 -7.80 2.38
C ALA A 426 -18.76 -7.81 3.90
N VAL A 427 -19.09 -8.98 4.45
CA VAL A 427 -19.35 -9.17 5.88
C VAL A 427 -18.84 -10.52 6.37
N ALA A 428 -18.12 -10.52 7.50
CA ALA A 428 -17.82 -11.72 8.25
C ALA A 428 -18.85 -11.92 9.36
N VAL A 429 -19.34 -13.14 9.51
CA VAL A 429 -20.30 -13.52 10.54
C VAL A 429 -19.64 -14.46 11.55
N TYR A 430 -19.67 -14.10 12.81
CA TYR A 430 -18.96 -14.79 13.88
C TYR A 430 -19.91 -15.59 14.77
N LEU A 431 -19.59 -16.84 15.06
CA LEU A 431 -20.35 -17.72 15.93
C LEU A 431 -19.43 -18.50 16.88
N ASP A 432 -19.84 -18.68 18.13
CA ASP A 432 -19.06 -19.48 19.09
C ASP A 432 -19.07 -20.96 18.76
N ALA A 433 -17.95 -21.63 19.06
CA ALA A 433 -17.78 -23.09 18.86
C ALA A 433 -18.76 -23.95 19.67
N TRP A 434 -19.39 -23.41 20.71
CA TRP A 434 -20.39 -24.07 21.55
C TRP A 434 -21.85 -23.76 21.19
N HIS A 435 -22.07 -22.89 20.18
CA HIS A 435 -23.43 -22.53 19.75
C HIS A 435 -24.13 -23.72 19.06
N ARG A 436 -25.43 -23.93 19.35
CA ARG A 436 -26.20 -25.10 18.84
C ARG A 436 -26.25 -25.18 17.31
N ASP A 437 -26.26 -24.08 16.63
CA ASP A 437 -26.35 -24.01 15.16
C ASP A 437 -24.97 -24.13 14.45
N LEU A 438 -23.88 -24.40 15.19
CA LEU A 438 -22.53 -24.48 14.63
C LEU A 438 -22.38 -25.46 13.46
N PRO A 439 -22.92 -26.71 13.50
CA PRO A 439 -22.77 -27.65 12.40
C PRO A 439 -23.39 -27.14 11.08
N GLU A 440 -24.52 -26.47 11.16
CA GLU A 440 -25.21 -25.87 10.03
C GLU A 440 -24.49 -24.59 9.55
N PHE A 441 -23.93 -23.82 10.47
CA PHE A 441 -23.11 -22.64 10.19
C PHE A 441 -21.84 -22.97 9.40
N LEU A 442 -21.15 -24.07 9.74
CA LEU A 442 -19.96 -24.53 9.03
C LEU A 442 -20.24 -24.95 7.58
N GLN A 443 -21.49 -25.17 7.22
CA GLN A 443 -21.91 -25.59 5.89
C GLN A 443 -22.49 -24.44 5.03
N LEU A 444 -22.49 -23.21 5.52
CA LEU A 444 -23.09 -22.06 4.82
C LEU A 444 -22.59 -21.88 3.39
N ARG A 445 -21.31 -22.11 3.13
CA ARG A 445 -20.66 -21.88 1.82
C ARG A 445 -20.34 -23.15 1.04
N THR A 446 -20.53 -24.34 1.63
CA THR A 446 -20.25 -25.61 0.95
C THR A 446 -21.22 -25.86 -0.20
N ASN A 447 -20.78 -26.57 -1.25
CA ASN A 447 -21.56 -26.80 -2.48
C ASN A 447 -22.63 -27.88 -2.34
N ASN A 448 -22.78 -28.52 -1.18
CA ASN A 448 -23.74 -29.58 -0.92
C ASN A 448 -24.79 -29.18 0.13
N GLY A 449 -25.97 -29.73 0.05
CA GLY A 449 -27.06 -29.49 0.99
C GLY A 449 -28.22 -28.66 0.40
N ASP A 450 -29.10 -28.17 1.26
CA ASP A 450 -30.28 -27.38 0.87
C ASP A 450 -29.85 -25.90 0.61
N ASP A 451 -30.08 -25.41 -0.60
CA ASP A 451 -29.75 -24.04 -1.03
C ASP A 451 -30.41 -22.96 -0.16
N ARG A 452 -31.55 -23.29 0.46
CA ARG A 452 -32.23 -22.40 1.42
C ARG A 452 -31.46 -22.19 2.72
N MET A 453 -30.42 -23.00 2.97
CA MET A 453 -29.53 -22.93 4.12
C MET A 453 -28.17 -22.36 3.75
N LYS A 454 -27.99 -21.87 2.52
CA LYS A 454 -26.72 -21.33 2.01
C LYS A 454 -26.66 -19.81 2.08
N ALA A 455 -25.42 -19.31 2.23
CA ALA A 455 -25.08 -17.89 2.22
C ALA A 455 -23.64 -17.79 1.68
N HIS A 456 -23.50 -17.60 0.37
CA HIS A 456 -22.22 -17.68 -0.33
C HIS A 456 -21.40 -16.37 -0.27
N ASP A 457 -22.05 -15.24 -0.02
CA ASP A 457 -21.45 -13.90 -0.05
C ASP A 457 -21.05 -13.38 1.34
N VAL A 458 -21.23 -14.20 2.40
CA VAL A 458 -20.74 -13.94 3.74
C VAL A 458 -19.52 -14.82 4.07
N PHE A 459 -18.70 -14.37 5.01
CA PHE A 459 -17.50 -15.09 5.47
C PHE A 459 -17.74 -15.63 6.89
N PRO A 460 -18.04 -16.94 7.06
CA PRO A 460 -18.16 -17.55 8.38
C PRO A 460 -16.84 -17.53 9.16
N ALA A 461 -16.94 -17.25 10.44
CA ALA A 461 -15.83 -17.29 11.40
C ALA A 461 -16.27 -17.95 12.70
N VAL A 462 -15.43 -18.77 13.31
CA VAL A 462 -15.73 -19.46 14.57
C VAL A 462 -14.84 -18.93 15.69
N CYS A 463 -15.48 -18.56 16.81
CA CYS A 463 -14.83 -18.15 18.04
C CYS A 463 -14.56 -19.38 18.90
N TYR A 464 -13.29 -19.77 19.01
CA TYR A 464 -12.87 -20.96 19.76
C TYR A 464 -12.39 -20.58 21.14
N PRO A 465 -12.94 -21.21 22.23
CA PRO A 465 -12.30 -21.22 23.52
C PRO A 465 -11.12 -22.21 23.55
N ASP A 466 -10.13 -21.99 24.40
CA ASP A 466 -8.96 -22.86 24.53
C ASP A 466 -9.34 -24.32 24.86
N LEU A 467 -10.39 -24.52 25.67
CA LEU A 467 -10.90 -25.83 26.01
C LEU A 467 -11.23 -26.70 24.79
N PHE A 468 -11.78 -26.10 23.72
CA PHE A 468 -12.15 -26.85 22.51
C PHE A 468 -10.93 -27.56 21.89
N TRP A 469 -9.84 -26.83 21.71
CA TRP A 469 -8.64 -27.38 21.09
C TRP A 469 -7.85 -28.28 22.05
N ARG A 470 -7.82 -27.96 23.36
CA ARG A 470 -7.22 -28.83 24.37
C ARG A 470 -7.91 -30.19 24.42
N MET A 471 -9.25 -30.22 24.44
CA MET A 471 -9.99 -31.50 24.36
C MET A 471 -9.73 -32.24 23.05
N ALA A 472 -9.64 -31.54 21.92
CA ALA A 472 -9.35 -32.15 20.64
C ALA A 472 -7.94 -32.75 20.55
N GLU A 473 -6.96 -32.13 21.20
CA GLU A 473 -5.58 -32.63 21.32
C GLU A 473 -5.51 -33.86 22.24
N GLU A 474 -6.23 -33.84 23.36
CA GLU A 474 -6.28 -34.99 24.29
C GLU A 474 -6.95 -36.21 23.67
N SER A 475 -8.12 -36.06 23.05
CA SER A 475 -8.84 -37.13 22.34
C SER A 475 -9.96 -36.58 21.47
N LEU A 476 -10.02 -37.02 20.22
CA LEU A 476 -11.11 -36.71 19.31
C LEU A 476 -12.39 -37.57 19.55
N ASP A 477 -12.30 -38.60 20.36
CA ASP A 477 -13.43 -39.48 20.70
C ASP A 477 -14.15 -39.04 21.99
N GLN A 478 -14.27 -37.72 22.18
CA GLN A 478 -15.00 -37.03 23.27
C GLN A 478 -16.21 -36.29 22.70
N ASP A 479 -17.21 -36.08 23.55
CA ASP A 479 -18.36 -35.26 23.22
C ASP A 479 -18.09 -33.78 23.51
N TRP A 480 -18.41 -32.96 22.53
CA TRP A 480 -18.56 -31.51 22.67
C TRP A 480 -20.03 -31.14 22.72
N TYR A 481 -20.42 -30.27 23.64
CA TYR A 481 -21.82 -29.94 23.87
C TYR A 481 -22.17 -28.59 23.26
N LEU A 482 -23.15 -28.60 22.35
CA LEU A 482 -23.69 -27.40 21.72
C LEU A 482 -24.96 -26.97 22.46
N MET A 483 -25.05 -25.67 22.76
CA MET A 483 -26.12 -25.10 23.58
C MET A 483 -26.68 -23.81 22.97
N CYS A 484 -27.82 -23.37 23.45
CA CYS A 484 -28.43 -22.10 23.04
C CYS A 484 -28.07 -21.01 24.07
N PRO A 485 -27.55 -19.85 23.67
CA PRO A 485 -27.18 -18.77 24.59
C PRO A 485 -28.38 -18.26 25.39
N HIS A 486 -29.54 -18.17 24.75
CA HIS A 486 -30.80 -17.76 25.41
C HIS A 486 -31.22 -18.72 26.53
N ASP A 487 -31.13 -20.03 26.31
CA ASP A 487 -31.49 -21.03 27.32
C ASP A 487 -30.55 -20.96 28.53
N ILE A 488 -29.24 -20.76 28.29
CA ILE A 488 -28.26 -20.59 29.35
C ILE A 488 -28.58 -19.36 30.20
N LEU A 489 -28.78 -18.22 29.53
CA LEU A 489 -29.13 -16.96 30.25
C LEU A 489 -30.41 -17.10 31.08
N ALA A 490 -31.45 -17.73 30.52
CA ALA A 490 -32.71 -17.93 31.19
C ALA A 490 -32.61 -18.86 32.45
N ILE A 491 -31.76 -19.92 32.36
CA ILE A 491 -31.65 -20.93 33.41
C ILE A 491 -30.57 -20.59 34.43
N LYS A 492 -29.43 -20.04 33.98
CA LYS A 492 -28.28 -19.74 34.85
C LYS A 492 -28.22 -18.30 35.35
N GLY A 493 -28.89 -17.37 34.67
CA GLY A 493 -28.86 -15.94 34.99
C GLY A 493 -27.55 -15.23 34.55
N TYR A 494 -26.71 -15.92 33.78
CA TYR A 494 -25.50 -15.32 33.15
C TYR A 494 -25.42 -15.72 31.67
N ALA A 495 -24.81 -14.88 30.88
CA ALA A 495 -24.45 -15.16 29.51
C ALA A 495 -23.07 -15.83 29.45
N LEU A 496 -22.96 -16.99 28.79
CA LEU A 496 -21.72 -17.73 28.70
C LEU A 496 -20.68 -16.97 27.84
N GLU A 497 -21.15 -16.32 26.80
CA GLU A 497 -20.34 -15.50 25.91
C GLU A 497 -19.72 -14.27 26.58
N ASP A 498 -20.18 -13.83 27.74
CA ASP A 498 -19.66 -12.69 28.48
C ASP A 498 -18.45 -13.04 29.37
N SER A 499 -17.93 -14.28 29.25
CA SER A 499 -16.74 -14.75 29.95
C SER A 499 -15.71 -15.36 28.99
N TYR A 500 -14.47 -15.55 29.46
CA TYR A 500 -13.38 -16.18 28.70
C TYR A 500 -12.40 -16.90 29.66
N GLY A 501 -11.52 -17.74 29.13
CA GLY A 501 -10.50 -18.46 29.89
C GLY A 501 -11.10 -19.41 30.92
N GLU A 502 -10.50 -19.49 32.12
CA GLU A 502 -10.90 -20.42 33.19
C GLU A 502 -12.33 -20.20 33.69
N GLU A 503 -12.79 -18.93 33.71
CA GLU A 503 -14.16 -18.62 34.14
C GLU A 503 -15.16 -19.11 33.09
N TRP A 504 -14.87 -18.96 31.81
CA TRP A 504 -15.69 -19.51 30.73
C TRP A 504 -15.75 -21.03 30.81
N GLU A 505 -14.62 -21.68 30.98
CA GLU A 505 -14.53 -23.15 31.11
C GLU A 505 -15.35 -23.67 32.28
N ARG A 506 -15.20 -23.06 33.45
CA ARG A 506 -15.98 -23.41 34.64
C ARG A 506 -17.49 -23.28 34.38
N ARG A 507 -17.93 -22.19 33.76
CA ARG A 507 -19.34 -21.96 33.41
C ARG A 507 -19.84 -22.92 32.36
N TYR A 508 -19.04 -23.23 31.34
CA TYR A 508 -19.39 -24.19 30.31
C TYR A 508 -19.60 -25.60 30.89
N LEU A 509 -18.70 -26.08 31.74
CA LEU A 509 -18.82 -27.37 32.39
C LEU A 509 -20.02 -27.41 33.34
N ASP A 510 -20.33 -26.33 34.06
CA ASP A 510 -21.53 -26.20 34.88
C ASP A 510 -22.80 -26.28 34.03
N CYS A 511 -22.82 -25.66 32.85
CA CYS A 511 -23.92 -25.80 31.91
C CYS A 511 -24.06 -27.22 31.36
N VAL A 512 -22.95 -27.89 31.06
CA VAL A 512 -22.95 -29.29 30.60
C VAL A 512 -23.50 -30.24 31.68
N ALA A 513 -23.17 -29.99 32.92
CA ALA A 513 -23.65 -30.81 34.06
C ALA A 513 -25.14 -30.58 34.38
N ASP A 514 -25.72 -29.41 34.05
CA ASP A 514 -27.10 -29.07 34.41
C ASP A 514 -28.11 -29.74 33.46
N PRO A 515 -28.97 -30.66 33.97
CA PRO A 515 -29.96 -31.34 33.12
C PRO A 515 -31.08 -30.44 32.58
N ARG A 516 -31.27 -29.25 33.13
CA ARG A 516 -32.29 -28.28 32.69
C ARG A 516 -31.91 -27.59 31.38
N ILE A 517 -30.60 -27.52 31.07
CA ILE A 517 -30.13 -26.88 29.85
C ILE A 517 -30.24 -27.87 28.66
N PRO A 518 -31.06 -27.54 27.65
CA PRO A 518 -31.14 -28.35 26.42
C PRO A 518 -29.78 -28.27 25.68
N LYS A 519 -29.15 -29.43 25.45
CA LYS A 519 -27.85 -29.52 24.79
C LYS A 519 -27.81 -30.64 23.77
N ARG A 520 -26.98 -30.45 22.74
CA ARG A 520 -26.71 -31.44 21.69
C ARG A 520 -25.27 -31.91 21.85
N ALA A 521 -25.07 -33.17 22.17
CA ALA A 521 -23.77 -33.81 22.13
C ALA A 521 -23.35 -34.04 20.68
N VAL A 522 -22.14 -33.68 20.33
CA VAL A 522 -21.52 -33.92 19.02
C VAL A 522 -20.12 -34.46 19.27
N LEU A 523 -19.75 -35.54 18.61
CA LEU A 523 -18.41 -36.08 18.72
C LEU A 523 -17.38 -35.09 18.17
N LEU A 524 -16.35 -34.74 18.93
CA LEU A 524 -15.31 -33.79 18.54
C LEU A 524 -14.71 -34.13 17.17
N LYS A 525 -14.45 -35.42 16.91
CA LYS A 525 -13.96 -35.91 15.62
C LYS A 525 -14.82 -35.48 14.44
N ASP A 526 -16.13 -35.53 14.58
CA ASP A 526 -17.05 -35.17 13.49
C ASP A 526 -17.10 -33.67 13.31
N LEU A 527 -17.01 -32.90 14.40
CA LEU A 527 -16.98 -31.45 14.36
C LEU A 527 -15.67 -30.92 13.74
N VAL A 528 -14.52 -31.45 14.18
CA VAL A 528 -13.22 -31.11 13.59
C VAL A 528 -13.15 -31.48 12.11
N ARG A 529 -13.68 -32.67 11.73
CA ARG A 529 -13.77 -33.06 10.31
C ARG A 529 -14.62 -32.07 9.50
N LEU A 530 -15.73 -31.60 10.05
CA LEU A 530 -16.60 -30.63 9.38
C LEU A 530 -15.92 -29.27 9.23
N ILE A 531 -15.17 -28.80 10.24
CA ILE A 531 -14.36 -27.57 10.19
C ILE A 531 -13.32 -27.70 9.06
N LEU A 532 -12.53 -28.76 9.07
CA LEU A 532 -11.48 -28.99 8.07
C LEU A 532 -12.07 -29.14 6.65
N LYS A 533 -13.20 -29.81 6.51
CA LYS A 533 -13.90 -29.94 5.23
C LYS A 533 -14.35 -28.56 4.72
N SER A 534 -14.99 -27.76 5.55
CA SER A 534 -15.44 -26.43 5.18
C SER A 534 -14.24 -25.55 4.79
N ALA A 535 -13.17 -25.59 5.56
CA ALA A 535 -11.95 -24.83 5.27
C ALA A 535 -11.30 -25.24 3.93
N ALA A 536 -11.23 -26.53 3.65
CA ALA A 536 -10.67 -27.05 2.39
C ALA A 536 -11.54 -26.71 1.17
N GLU A 537 -12.87 -26.73 1.29
CA GLU A 537 -13.79 -26.46 0.19
C GLU A 537 -13.96 -24.95 -0.09
N THR A 538 -13.91 -24.10 0.93
CA THR A 538 -14.38 -22.71 0.82
C THR A 538 -13.39 -21.65 1.32
N GLY A 539 -12.27 -22.04 1.95
CA GLY A 539 -11.36 -21.12 2.63
C GLY A 539 -11.92 -20.53 3.94
N THR A 540 -13.07 -21.03 4.41
CA THR A 540 -13.74 -20.64 5.66
C THR A 540 -14.15 -21.89 6.45
N PRO A 541 -14.33 -21.82 7.79
CA PRO A 541 -14.43 -20.59 8.60
C PRO A 541 -13.06 -19.99 8.93
N PHE A 542 -13.04 -18.69 9.21
CA PHE A 542 -11.91 -18.08 9.91
C PHE A 542 -11.86 -18.58 11.34
N ALA A 543 -10.66 -18.69 11.90
CA ALA A 543 -10.45 -19.12 13.29
C ALA A 543 -10.14 -17.91 14.18
N PHE A 544 -10.97 -17.68 15.20
CA PHE A 544 -10.78 -16.62 16.17
C PHE A 544 -10.55 -17.23 17.57
N MET A 545 -9.32 -17.12 18.09
CA MET A 545 -8.91 -17.69 19.38
C MET A 545 -9.33 -16.75 20.50
N ARG A 546 -10.56 -16.88 20.94
CA ARG A 546 -11.24 -15.95 21.83
C ARG A 546 -10.54 -15.73 23.18
N ASP A 547 -10.08 -16.80 23.83
CA ASP A 547 -9.43 -16.70 25.13
C ASP A 547 -8.08 -16.00 25.03
N THR A 548 -7.28 -16.34 24.01
CA THR A 548 -5.99 -15.71 23.73
C THR A 548 -6.13 -14.21 23.51
N VAL A 549 -7.10 -13.82 22.67
CA VAL A 549 -7.34 -12.40 22.35
C VAL A 549 -7.76 -11.62 23.60
N ASN A 550 -8.62 -12.18 24.44
CA ASN A 550 -9.09 -11.52 25.65
C ASN A 550 -8.00 -11.46 26.75
N ARG A 551 -7.10 -12.44 26.83
CA ARG A 551 -5.95 -12.37 27.77
C ARG A 551 -5.01 -11.21 27.48
N VAL A 552 -4.82 -10.87 26.19
CA VAL A 552 -3.92 -9.78 25.78
C VAL A 552 -4.64 -8.45 25.55
N ASN A 553 -5.95 -8.39 25.80
CA ASN A 553 -6.75 -7.17 25.68
C ASN A 553 -6.18 -6.06 26.58
N PRO A 554 -5.82 -4.89 26.04
CA PRO A 554 -5.30 -3.78 26.84
C PRO A 554 -6.37 -3.04 27.65
N ASN A 555 -7.67 -3.27 27.35
CA ASN A 555 -8.81 -2.64 28.03
C ASN A 555 -9.75 -3.69 28.64
N PRO A 556 -9.29 -4.62 29.51
CA PRO A 556 -10.12 -5.71 30.01
C PRO A 556 -11.30 -5.23 30.87
N ARG A 557 -11.20 -4.03 31.47
CA ARG A 557 -12.28 -3.43 32.28
C ARG A 557 -13.43 -2.88 31.44
N ALA A 558 -13.19 -2.60 30.15
CA ALA A 558 -14.23 -2.07 29.27
C ALA A 558 -15.20 -3.16 28.77
N GLY A 559 -14.82 -4.45 28.89
CA GLY A 559 -15.66 -5.56 28.45
C GLY A 559 -14.90 -6.67 27.75
N VAL A 560 -15.65 -7.49 27.03
CA VAL A 560 -15.12 -8.67 26.31
C VAL A 560 -14.94 -8.35 24.84
N ILE A 561 -13.92 -8.95 24.23
CA ILE A 561 -13.74 -9.00 22.76
C ILE A 561 -14.47 -10.25 22.28
N TYR A 562 -15.65 -10.07 21.65
CA TYR A 562 -16.48 -11.19 21.19
C TYR A 562 -16.02 -11.76 19.85
N CYS A 563 -15.59 -10.90 18.93
CA CYS A 563 -15.24 -11.28 17.57
C CYS A 563 -14.24 -10.30 16.98
N SER A 564 -13.95 -10.46 15.69
CA SER A 564 -13.08 -9.60 14.90
C SER A 564 -13.87 -8.91 13.75
N ASN A 565 -13.17 -8.15 12.94
CA ASN A 565 -13.69 -7.50 11.73
C ASN A 565 -13.81 -8.48 10.53
N LEU A 566 -14.04 -7.95 9.33
CA LEU A 566 -14.16 -8.73 8.10
C LEU A 566 -12.93 -9.62 7.81
N CYS A 567 -11.72 -9.10 8.03
CA CYS A 567 -10.46 -9.78 7.68
C CYS A 567 -9.79 -10.48 8.89
N THR A 568 -10.39 -10.43 10.07
CA THR A 568 -9.95 -11.11 11.31
C THR A 568 -8.64 -10.59 11.92
N GLU A 569 -8.24 -9.34 11.60
CA GLU A 569 -7.02 -8.71 12.14
C GLU A 569 -7.26 -7.79 13.33
N ILE A 570 -8.50 -7.41 13.62
CA ILE A 570 -8.83 -6.44 14.68
C ILE A 570 -9.44 -7.14 15.89
N ALA A 571 -8.93 -6.78 17.06
CA ALA A 571 -9.42 -7.26 18.34
C ALA A 571 -9.65 -6.07 19.27
N GLN A 572 -10.92 -5.68 19.44
CA GLN A 572 -11.35 -4.60 20.32
C GLN A 572 -12.61 -4.99 21.07
N ASN A 573 -12.81 -4.38 22.25
CA ASN A 573 -14.04 -4.54 23.00
C ASN A 573 -15.25 -4.15 22.19
N THR A 574 -16.29 -4.97 22.18
CA THR A 574 -17.55 -4.72 21.51
C THR A 574 -18.72 -4.92 22.46
N SER A 575 -19.80 -4.20 22.25
CA SER A 575 -21.05 -4.43 22.97
C SER A 575 -22.26 -4.05 22.11
N ALA A 576 -23.40 -4.70 22.37
CA ALA A 576 -24.60 -4.50 21.57
C ALA A 576 -25.19 -3.09 21.77
N ILE A 577 -25.75 -2.54 20.69
CA ILE A 577 -26.58 -1.33 20.75
C ILE A 577 -27.98 -1.74 21.26
N GLU A 578 -28.42 -1.11 22.37
CA GLU A 578 -29.70 -1.41 23.00
C GLU A 578 -30.70 -0.30 22.73
N GLU A 579 -31.92 -0.66 22.41
CA GLU A 579 -33.05 0.28 22.39
C GLU A 579 -33.57 0.49 23.81
N VAL A 580 -33.68 1.75 24.19
CA VAL A 580 -34.19 2.13 25.53
C VAL A 580 -35.67 2.50 25.48
N SER A 581 -36.09 3.33 24.53
CA SER A 581 -37.47 3.73 24.36
C SER A 581 -37.77 4.24 22.94
N GLN A 582 -39.08 4.22 22.61
CA GLN A 582 -39.62 4.96 21.47
C GLN A 582 -40.75 5.84 21.97
N GLU A 583 -40.70 7.10 21.64
CA GLU A 583 -41.65 8.09 22.07
C GLU A 583 -42.21 8.88 20.88
N VAL A 584 -43.52 9.14 20.90
CA VAL A 584 -44.15 10.07 19.95
C VAL A 584 -44.13 11.46 20.56
N VAL A 585 -43.38 12.37 19.94
CA VAL A 585 -43.24 13.76 20.43
C VAL A 585 -43.81 14.72 19.41
N THR A 586 -44.62 15.69 19.87
CA THR A 586 -45.08 16.80 19.03
C THR A 586 -44.18 18.01 19.30
N SER A 587 -43.44 18.46 18.28
CA SER A 587 -42.56 19.62 18.35
C SER A 587 -42.83 20.52 17.15
N GLU A 588 -42.99 21.84 17.40
CA GLU A 588 -43.19 22.88 16.37
C GLU A 588 -44.37 22.61 15.39
N GLY A 589 -45.39 21.84 15.85
CA GLY A 589 -46.56 21.50 15.03
C GLY A 589 -46.44 20.20 14.26
N ASP A 590 -45.28 19.57 14.26
CA ASP A 590 -45.05 18.25 13.65
C ASP A 590 -45.05 17.14 14.70
N THR A 591 -45.55 15.97 14.32
CA THR A 591 -45.48 14.75 15.14
C THR A 591 -44.33 13.88 14.68
N VAL A 592 -43.34 13.67 15.54
CA VAL A 592 -42.14 12.87 15.26
C VAL A 592 -42.04 11.69 16.22
N VAL A 593 -41.44 10.59 15.75
CA VAL A 593 -41.09 9.43 16.58
C VAL A 593 -39.61 9.54 16.96
N VAL A 594 -39.34 9.66 18.26
CA VAL A 594 -37.97 9.70 18.79
C VAL A 594 -37.60 8.31 19.31
N THR A 595 -36.54 7.73 18.80
CA THR A 595 -35.95 6.46 19.28
C THR A 595 -34.71 6.78 20.11
N THR A 596 -34.71 6.41 21.39
CA THR A 596 -33.57 6.54 22.27
C THR A 596 -32.84 5.23 22.35
N THR A 597 -31.51 5.25 22.12
CA THR A 597 -30.66 4.08 22.16
C THR A 597 -29.49 4.26 23.12
N ARG A 598 -29.07 3.18 23.78
CA ARG A 598 -27.76 3.10 24.43
C ARG A 598 -26.76 2.65 23.39
N PRO A 599 -25.68 3.42 23.12
CA PRO A 599 -24.85 3.23 21.91
C PRO A 599 -24.06 1.93 21.86
N GLY A 600 -23.74 1.27 22.96
CA GLY A 600 -22.81 0.14 22.96
C GLY A 600 -21.42 0.54 22.43
N ASP A 601 -20.60 -0.46 22.12
CA ASP A 601 -19.28 -0.28 21.48
C ASP A 601 -19.32 -0.83 20.05
N PHE A 602 -19.58 0.07 19.09
CA PHE A 602 -19.55 -0.21 17.66
C PHE A 602 -18.16 0.14 17.10
N VAL A 603 -17.32 -0.87 16.89
CA VAL A 603 -15.90 -0.71 16.63
C VAL A 603 -15.62 -0.21 15.22
N VAL A 604 -14.58 0.60 15.09
CA VAL A 604 -14.05 1.15 13.83
C VAL A 604 -12.58 0.80 13.71
N CYS A 605 -12.15 0.39 12.53
CA CYS A 605 -10.76 0.01 12.23
C CYS A 605 -10.05 1.13 11.48
N ASN A 606 -8.99 1.69 12.07
CA ASN A 606 -8.13 2.72 11.47
C ASN A 606 -6.79 2.06 11.15
N LEU A 607 -6.53 1.78 9.86
CA LEU A 607 -5.47 0.87 9.45
C LEU A 607 -4.48 1.51 8.49
N ALA A 608 -3.20 1.15 8.69
CA ALA A 608 -2.11 1.36 7.74
C ALA A 608 -1.13 0.18 7.78
N SER A 609 -0.27 0.09 6.79
CA SER A 609 0.73 -0.98 6.68
C SER A 609 2.08 -0.42 6.26
N LEU A 610 3.12 -0.67 7.05
CA LEU A 610 4.52 -0.39 6.70
C LEU A 610 4.95 -1.32 5.56
N SER A 611 5.61 -0.80 4.54
CA SER A 611 6.18 -1.59 3.45
C SER A 611 7.64 -1.93 3.74
N LEU A 612 7.89 -3.06 4.43
CA LEU A 612 9.22 -3.43 4.94
C LEU A 612 10.26 -3.64 3.82
N GLY A 613 9.83 -3.99 2.62
CA GLY A 613 10.73 -4.08 1.47
C GLY A 613 11.19 -2.73 0.92
N ARG A 614 10.64 -1.60 1.42
CA ARG A 614 10.99 -0.23 1.02
C ARG A 614 11.47 0.63 2.17
N LEU A 615 11.15 0.23 3.39
CA LEU A 615 11.58 0.93 4.60
C LEU A 615 13.05 0.64 4.89
N ALA A 616 13.81 1.68 5.26
CA ALA A 616 15.21 1.55 5.68
C ALA A 616 15.29 0.97 7.10
N VAL A 617 15.03 -0.34 7.24
CA VAL A 617 14.96 -1.01 8.55
C VAL A 617 16.29 -1.06 9.30
N GLU A 618 17.42 -0.77 8.65
CA GLU A 618 18.74 -0.62 9.29
C GLU A 618 18.92 0.76 9.95
N ASP A 619 18.28 1.78 9.41
CA ASP A 619 18.33 3.14 9.95
C ASP A 619 17.21 3.33 10.96
N ASP A 620 17.53 3.21 12.23
CA ASP A 620 16.57 3.32 13.33
C ASP A 620 15.89 4.70 13.39
N THR A 621 16.62 5.74 13.05
CA THR A 621 16.09 7.13 13.03
C THR A 621 15.06 7.29 11.92
N GLU A 622 15.38 6.81 10.71
CA GLU A 622 14.46 6.91 9.57
C GLU A 622 13.24 6.01 9.76
N MET A 623 13.44 4.79 10.24
CA MET A 623 12.34 3.89 10.58
C MET A 623 11.41 4.51 11.63
N GLY A 624 11.97 5.07 12.70
CA GLY A 624 11.23 5.77 13.75
C GLY A 624 10.45 6.97 13.21
N ARG A 625 11.04 7.76 12.31
CA ARG A 625 10.38 8.90 11.65
C ARG A 625 9.16 8.47 10.82
N VAL A 626 9.28 7.41 10.04
CA VAL A 626 8.17 6.88 9.22
C VAL A 626 7.06 6.34 10.11
N ILE A 627 7.40 5.57 11.16
CA ILE A 627 6.43 5.01 12.09
C ILE A 627 5.69 6.11 12.86
N GLU A 628 6.39 7.13 13.37
CA GLU A 628 5.78 8.29 14.02
C GLU A 628 4.78 8.99 13.08
N THR A 629 5.19 9.19 11.82
CA THR A 629 4.33 9.81 10.81
C THR A 629 3.08 8.97 10.54
N ALA A 630 3.22 7.64 10.46
CA ALA A 630 2.10 6.72 10.23
C ALA A 630 1.13 6.67 11.43
N VAL A 631 1.65 6.62 12.67
CA VAL A 631 0.83 6.64 13.90
C VAL A 631 0.03 7.94 13.97
N ARG A 632 0.66 9.09 13.72
CA ARG A 632 -0.02 10.39 13.68
C ARG A 632 -1.07 10.48 12.57
N ALA A 633 -0.78 9.94 11.38
CA ALA A 633 -1.76 9.87 10.30
C ALA A 633 -3.00 9.07 10.71
N LEU A 634 -2.81 7.94 11.40
CA LEU A 634 -3.90 7.09 11.88
C LEU A 634 -4.72 7.76 12.99
N ASP A 635 -4.07 8.49 13.89
CA ASP A 635 -4.76 9.28 14.91
C ASP A 635 -5.58 10.41 14.28
N ASN A 636 -5.04 11.09 13.25
CA ASN A 636 -5.76 12.11 12.49
C ASN A 636 -6.96 11.53 11.72
N VAL A 637 -6.86 10.30 11.23
CA VAL A 637 -7.98 9.59 10.58
C VAL A 637 -9.18 9.51 11.53
N ILE A 638 -8.97 9.26 12.83
CA ILE A 638 -10.07 9.16 13.80
C ILE A 638 -10.89 10.44 13.85
N ASP A 639 -10.24 11.59 13.88
CA ASP A 639 -10.90 12.89 14.01
C ASP A 639 -11.46 13.41 12.67
N LEU A 640 -10.82 13.10 11.55
CA LEU A 640 -11.19 13.57 10.21
C LEU A 640 -12.18 12.67 9.49
N ASN A 641 -12.46 11.47 10.00
CA ASN A 641 -13.33 10.51 9.34
C ASN A 641 -14.78 10.98 9.31
N PHE A 642 -15.44 10.85 8.16
CA PHE A 642 -16.88 10.89 8.08
C PHE A 642 -17.48 9.60 8.66
N TYR A 643 -18.40 9.74 9.59
CA TYR A 643 -19.06 8.61 10.21
C TYR A 643 -20.53 8.53 9.78
N ALA A 644 -20.87 7.50 8.99
CA ALA A 644 -22.26 7.23 8.60
C ALA A 644 -23.15 6.90 9.83
N LEU A 645 -22.55 6.39 10.91
CA LEU A 645 -23.23 5.98 12.12
C LEU A 645 -22.67 6.72 13.34
N PRO A 646 -23.52 7.38 14.16
CA PRO A 646 -23.07 8.07 15.37
C PRO A 646 -22.42 7.12 16.39
N TYR A 647 -22.87 5.87 16.46
CA TYR A 647 -22.29 4.83 17.34
C TYR A 647 -20.80 4.60 17.03
N ALA A 648 -20.46 4.51 15.74
CA ALA A 648 -19.11 4.34 15.26
C ALA A 648 -18.22 5.52 15.69
N LYS A 649 -18.72 6.76 15.55
CA LYS A 649 -17.99 7.96 15.99
C LYS A 649 -17.70 7.91 17.48
N LEU A 650 -18.70 7.65 18.30
CA LEU A 650 -18.56 7.60 19.76
C LEU A 650 -17.52 6.58 20.19
N THR A 651 -17.60 5.35 19.67
CA THR A 651 -16.66 4.27 20.02
C THR A 651 -15.26 4.62 19.55
N ASN A 652 -15.08 5.10 18.30
CA ASN A 652 -13.76 5.39 17.76
C ASN A 652 -13.04 6.51 18.52
N HIS A 653 -13.75 7.58 18.90
CA HIS A 653 -13.18 8.65 19.74
C HIS A 653 -12.86 8.20 21.16
N ARG A 654 -13.67 7.30 21.72
CA ARG A 654 -13.54 6.81 23.09
C ARG A 654 -12.33 5.90 23.28
N TYR A 655 -12.04 5.03 22.31
CA TYR A 655 -10.93 4.08 22.36
C TYR A 655 -9.68 4.58 21.63
N ARG A 656 -9.80 5.40 20.61
CA ARG A 656 -8.74 5.89 19.72
C ARG A 656 -7.81 4.78 19.23
N SER A 657 -8.37 3.61 18.92
CA SER A 657 -7.60 2.46 18.50
C SER A 657 -7.10 2.60 17.07
N ILE A 658 -5.82 2.31 16.86
CA ILE A 658 -5.17 2.27 15.55
C ILE A 658 -4.54 0.91 15.31
N GLY A 659 -4.42 0.52 14.04
CA GLY A 659 -3.76 -0.70 13.61
C GLY A 659 -2.68 -0.41 12.58
N LEU A 660 -1.41 -0.46 12.99
CA LEU A 660 -0.26 -0.35 12.12
C LEU A 660 0.33 -1.74 11.88
N GLY A 661 0.03 -2.29 10.70
CA GLY A 661 0.53 -3.58 10.25
C GLY A 661 1.79 -3.47 9.40
N VAL A 662 2.18 -4.58 8.79
CA VAL A 662 3.32 -4.66 7.87
C VAL A 662 2.96 -5.41 6.60
N SER A 663 3.62 -5.04 5.50
CA SER A 663 3.62 -5.74 4.22
C SER A 663 5.04 -5.88 3.70
N GLY A 664 5.27 -6.75 2.69
CA GLY A 664 6.59 -6.89 2.09
C GLY A 664 7.64 -7.56 3.01
N TYR A 665 7.22 -8.28 4.06
CA TYR A 665 8.14 -8.96 4.97
C TYR A 665 8.99 -10.01 4.25
N HIS A 666 8.37 -10.88 3.45
CA HIS A 666 9.10 -11.86 2.63
C HIS A 666 10.01 -11.18 1.59
N HIS A 667 9.59 -10.08 0.99
CA HIS A 667 10.43 -9.28 0.09
C HIS A 667 11.71 -8.79 0.80
N MET A 668 11.56 -8.31 2.03
CA MET A 668 12.69 -7.87 2.86
C MET A 668 13.65 -9.05 3.19
N LEU A 669 13.14 -10.23 3.55
CA LEU A 669 13.94 -11.43 3.79
C LEU A 669 14.70 -11.85 2.52
N ALA A 670 14.01 -11.89 1.37
CA ALA A 670 14.61 -12.25 0.09
C ALA A 670 15.70 -11.26 -0.34
N TRP A 671 15.49 -9.98 -0.15
CA TRP A 671 16.48 -8.92 -0.40
C TRP A 671 17.76 -9.11 0.43
N ARG A 672 17.62 -9.60 1.66
CA ARG A 672 18.73 -9.86 2.59
C ARG A 672 19.34 -11.25 2.45
N GLY A 673 18.75 -12.12 1.65
CA GLY A 673 19.19 -13.52 1.50
C GLY A 673 18.88 -14.39 2.74
N ILE A 674 17.94 -13.96 3.60
CA ILE A 674 17.53 -14.72 4.78
C ILE A 674 16.50 -15.78 4.36
N ALA A 675 16.81 -17.05 4.62
CA ALA A 675 15.90 -18.16 4.33
C ALA A 675 14.73 -18.20 5.34
N TRP A 676 13.51 -18.45 4.84
CA TRP A 676 12.28 -18.45 5.65
C TRP A 676 12.32 -19.40 6.86
N GLU A 677 12.90 -20.58 6.71
CA GLU A 677 12.95 -21.62 7.77
C GLU A 677 14.27 -21.62 8.56
N SER A 678 14.99 -20.50 8.64
CA SER A 678 16.29 -20.40 9.33
C SER A 678 16.15 -19.82 10.73
N GLU A 679 17.10 -20.15 11.62
CA GLU A 679 17.26 -19.51 12.94
C GLU A 679 17.53 -18.00 12.81
N GLU A 680 18.25 -17.60 11.75
CA GLU A 680 18.50 -16.20 11.41
C GLU A 680 17.18 -15.44 11.17
N HIS A 681 16.22 -16.08 10.50
CA HIS A 681 14.88 -15.50 10.28
C HIS A 681 14.17 -15.21 11.61
N LEU A 682 14.17 -16.15 12.54
CA LEU A 682 13.52 -15.97 13.85
C LEU A 682 14.14 -14.82 14.65
N SER A 683 15.48 -14.74 14.67
CA SER A 683 16.20 -13.67 15.35
C SER A 683 15.93 -12.32 14.70
N PHE A 684 15.99 -12.27 13.36
CA PHE A 684 15.72 -11.05 12.59
C PHE A 684 14.27 -10.58 12.74
N ALA A 685 13.29 -11.50 12.72
CA ALA A 685 11.90 -11.17 12.96
C ALA A 685 11.71 -10.52 14.34
N ASN A 686 12.27 -11.13 15.38
CA ASN A 686 12.17 -10.61 16.75
C ASN A 686 12.74 -9.17 16.83
N GLU A 687 13.94 -8.94 16.28
CA GLU A 687 14.59 -7.62 16.30
C GLU A 687 13.77 -6.55 15.58
N VAL A 688 13.32 -6.83 14.34
CA VAL A 688 12.59 -5.85 13.54
C VAL A 688 11.24 -5.50 14.15
N PHE A 689 10.48 -6.51 14.62
CA PHE A 689 9.17 -6.25 15.21
C PHE A 689 9.25 -5.62 16.60
N GLU A 690 10.30 -5.89 17.39
CA GLU A 690 10.56 -5.18 18.64
C GLU A 690 10.78 -3.68 18.39
N ARG A 691 11.62 -3.32 17.42
CA ARG A 691 11.88 -1.93 17.05
C ARG A 691 10.63 -1.22 16.52
N ILE A 692 9.84 -1.90 15.66
CA ILE A 692 8.56 -1.36 15.18
C ILE A 692 7.63 -1.08 16.36
N ALA A 693 7.50 -2.03 17.29
CA ALA A 693 6.65 -1.89 18.47
C ALA A 693 7.12 -0.72 19.36
N PHE A 694 8.43 -0.62 19.60
CA PHE A 694 9.01 0.47 20.38
C PHE A 694 8.68 1.84 19.79
N HIS A 695 8.96 2.06 18.49
CA HIS A 695 8.69 3.33 17.84
C HIS A 695 7.19 3.67 17.77
N ALA A 696 6.33 2.66 17.56
CA ALA A 696 4.88 2.87 17.51
C ALA A 696 4.33 3.28 18.90
N ILE A 697 4.77 2.63 19.96
CA ILE A 697 4.37 2.94 21.34
C ILE A 697 4.88 4.33 21.73
N ALA A 698 6.16 4.63 21.48
CA ALA A 698 6.74 5.94 21.76
C ALA A 698 6.04 7.07 20.98
N ALA A 699 5.63 6.83 19.73
CA ALA A 699 4.85 7.79 18.95
C ALA A 699 3.45 8.01 19.54
N SER A 700 2.80 6.93 20.01
CA SER A 700 1.49 7.01 20.67
C SER A 700 1.58 7.78 22.02
N GLU A 701 2.65 7.56 22.78
CA GLU A 701 2.91 8.30 24.02
C GLU A 701 3.06 9.80 23.75
N ARG A 702 3.90 10.20 22.79
CA ARG A 702 4.06 11.61 22.41
C ARG A 702 2.74 12.25 21.96
N LEU A 703 1.90 11.53 21.23
CA LEU A 703 0.57 12.04 20.86
C LEU A 703 -0.33 12.22 22.08
N ALA A 704 -0.26 11.30 23.06
CA ALA A 704 -1.02 11.43 24.29
C ALA A 704 -0.56 12.62 25.15
N GLU A 705 0.76 12.91 25.18
CA GLU A 705 1.30 14.13 25.81
C GLU A 705 0.80 15.42 25.11
N GLU A 706 0.76 15.40 23.78
CA GLU A 706 0.36 16.55 22.97
C GLU A 706 -1.16 16.81 23.01
N ARG A 707 -1.98 15.74 22.93
CA ARG A 707 -3.43 15.82 22.68
C ARG A 707 -4.28 15.31 23.82
N GLY A 708 -3.68 14.70 24.84
CA GLY A 708 -4.35 13.99 25.92
C GLY A 708 -4.53 12.49 25.62
N ALA A 709 -4.58 11.70 26.68
CA ALA A 709 -4.82 10.26 26.61
C ALA A 709 -6.28 9.97 26.16
N TYR A 710 -6.52 8.78 25.58
CA TYR A 710 -7.88 8.36 25.24
C TYR A 710 -8.75 8.15 26.49
N GLU A 711 -10.09 8.26 26.32
CA GLU A 711 -11.06 8.27 27.45
C GLU A 711 -10.93 7.07 28.40
N LEU A 712 -10.66 5.88 27.86
CA LEU A 712 -10.56 4.63 28.65
C LEU A 712 -9.14 4.29 29.11
N PHE A 713 -8.21 5.24 29.04
CA PHE A 713 -6.82 5.02 29.46
C PHE A 713 -6.70 4.69 30.93
N GLU A 714 -7.47 5.36 31.81
CA GLU A 714 -7.44 5.12 33.24
C GLU A 714 -7.87 3.69 33.60
N GLY A 715 -7.01 2.95 34.28
CA GLY A 715 -7.20 1.57 34.65
C GLY A 715 -7.02 0.56 33.50
N SER A 716 -6.54 0.99 32.33
CA SER A 716 -6.13 0.10 31.25
C SER A 716 -4.80 -0.60 31.58
N ASP A 717 -4.46 -1.65 30.81
CA ASP A 717 -3.17 -2.31 30.90
C ASP A 717 -2.00 -1.37 30.53
N TRP A 718 -2.27 -0.35 29.74
CA TRP A 718 -1.29 0.70 29.41
C TRP A 718 -0.94 1.53 30.64
N GLN A 719 -1.94 2.03 31.37
CA GLN A 719 -1.72 2.84 32.55
C GLN A 719 -1.07 2.03 33.69
N THR A 720 -1.51 0.79 33.88
CA THR A 720 -1.01 -0.07 34.98
C THR A 720 0.34 -0.71 34.69
N GLY A 721 0.84 -0.64 33.46
CA GLY A 721 2.03 -1.35 33.01
C GLY A 721 1.81 -2.85 32.75
N ALA A 722 0.60 -3.37 32.96
CA ALA A 722 0.28 -4.79 32.74
C ALA A 722 0.47 -5.22 31.27
N TYR A 723 0.34 -4.30 30.33
CA TYR A 723 0.64 -4.54 28.93
C TYR A 723 2.07 -5.04 28.72
N PHE A 724 3.04 -4.40 29.36
CA PHE A 724 4.46 -4.75 29.24
C PHE A 724 4.78 -6.04 30.01
N ALA A 725 4.19 -6.23 31.21
CA ALA A 725 4.36 -7.45 32.02
C ALA A 725 3.82 -8.70 31.28
N LYS A 726 2.64 -8.61 30.64
CA LYS A 726 2.05 -9.71 29.84
C LYS A 726 2.91 -10.11 28.64
N ARG A 727 3.83 -9.26 28.20
CA ARG A 727 4.76 -9.50 27.08
C ARG A 727 6.20 -9.79 27.51
N GLY A 728 6.45 -9.87 28.82
CA GLY A 728 7.76 -10.20 29.37
C GLY A 728 8.81 -9.08 29.29
N TYR A 729 8.39 -7.85 29.08
CA TYR A 729 9.32 -6.70 29.08
C TYR A 729 9.72 -6.25 30.48
N VAL A 730 8.91 -6.53 31.48
CA VAL A 730 9.17 -6.25 32.91
C VAL A 730 8.76 -7.44 33.75
N ASP A 731 9.48 -7.70 34.87
CA ASP A 731 9.11 -8.74 35.81
C ASP A 731 7.76 -8.40 36.48
N GLY A 732 6.89 -9.39 36.63
CA GLY A 732 5.54 -9.21 37.16
C GLY A 732 5.48 -8.62 38.58
N ALA A 733 6.61 -8.63 39.33
CA ALA A 733 6.74 -7.98 40.64
C ALA A 733 6.81 -6.42 40.52
N ASP A 734 7.33 -5.90 39.46
CA ASP A 734 7.45 -4.45 39.21
C ASP A 734 6.18 -3.82 38.61
N ALA A 735 5.32 -4.63 38.01
CA ALA A 735 4.06 -4.17 37.44
C ALA A 735 3.05 -3.63 38.49
N GLY A 736 3.25 -3.93 39.78
CA GLY A 736 2.43 -3.43 40.89
C GLY A 736 2.94 -2.16 41.58
N ALA A 737 4.21 -1.84 41.40
CA ALA A 737 4.78 -0.57 41.85
C ALA A 737 4.66 0.42 40.70
N GLY A 738 3.56 1.17 40.62
CA GLY A 738 3.25 2.11 39.53
C GLY A 738 4.53 2.69 38.94
N VAL A 739 4.92 2.18 37.77
CA VAL A 739 5.87 2.85 36.92
C VAL A 739 5.12 4.10 36.51
N ALA A 740 5.36 5.18 37.23
CA ALA A 740 5.05 6.50 36.74
C ALA A 740 5.65 6.54 35.34
N PRO A 741 4.92 6.98 34.32
CA PRO A 741 5.51 7.19 33.02
C PRO A 741 6.80 7.94 33.27
N ALA A 742 7.91 7.38 32.84
CA ALA A 742 9.18 8.10 32.91
C ALA A 742 8.92 9.43 32.22
N ALA A 743 8.93 10.50 32.98
CA ALA A 743 8.84 11.83 32.49
C ALA A 743 10.09 12.03 31.63
N GLY A 744 9.94 11.96 30.35
CA GLY A 744 10.96 12.13 29.37
C GLY A 744 10.30 12.34 28.03
#